data_21c8870592049aec7e6095a975ee4260
#
_entry.id   21c8870592049aec7e6095a975ee4260
#
_cell.length_a   1.000
_cell.length_b   1.000
_cell.length_c   1.000
_cell.angle_alpha   90.00
_cell.angle_beta   90.00
_cell.angle_gamma   90.00
#
_symmetry.space_group_name_H-M   'P 1'
#
loop_
_entity.id
_entity.type
_entity.pdbx_description
1 polymer ?
#
loop_
_entity_poly.entity_id
_entity_poly.type
_entity_poly.pdbx_seq_one_letter_code
_entity_poly.pdbx_strand_id
1 'polypeptide(L)'
;DAFKCVIEWLTGDRAAYTDRTSNIAIKADWSNGNVAMTGRSYGGTTDFAVASTGVKGLKTIVPVAGIASWYEYTNSQGIATGGVAYSDNLAFYCAGRYINTGLYQNDTEWDPIKETYPAYLNRIYNDQIALNGDYGTHWATRDYTAGNEGKAGTASTSTYNNFNCPALIVHGLNDTNVRTKQFQLMYNSFKNAGQNVKLILHQGQHITPDYDSHKTSLLIDGESYNGILNKWFSHYLYNQNNGAENMAAVTVQNNTDGSWTTLSDWDGNTETLRLACGDDGKTTVNSNYSYADYGHFLDNTDSTAARAIYTMDVDTDTVIVGTTKVHVKATPIQHLTQQAAVASDENTRAVAPRGVNHEEAMNSLKRANNDDSDIAVMSADSGSRDALMMSAMLIDMSDTPFSTEALDDWGYFIEEETGAVNWVGSGAEDYAVIKYQQTETNYKVIAQGWMDLANPGAGFDSDSASAVKKVELQDGKYYDYTLYLQPTHYTVKAGHKLALVLFTYDPNMASYSENYGYTFQNAETYAEIPVNSFYTLNYSAGANGTVTADKENGAQMEANSLVTLTATADSGYDFSGWTVNGEAVEGGATKTFTINGNTTITANFTVHHSSSGGGSSSGSSTTVSASKSDNGSVSIDKTSASKGSTVTVTVKAKDGYKLDKLTITDAKGKTVDVTDKGNGKYTFTMPEGKVTVTPTFVADNGSQTENKSYSDVKTGDWYADAVKYVSDKGLMSGTGSDKFAPSATTTRAMLMTVLARC
;
A
#
# COMPACT_ATOMS: atom_id res chain seq x y z
N ASP A 1 16.50 -6.89 13.43
CA ASP A 1 16.50 -7.48 14.80
C ASP A 1 16.04 -6.48 15.87
N ALA A 2 16.43 -5.20 15.84
CA ALA A 2 16.08 -4.23 16.89
C ALA A 2 14.56 -4.12 17.12
N PHE A 3 13.78 -3.92 16.08
CA PHE A 3 12.31 -3.83 16.18
C PHE A 3 11.68 -5.13 16.66
N LYS A 4 12.21 -6.29 16.25
CA LYS A 4 11.79 -7.59 16.78
C LYS A 4 12.00 -7.67 18.29
N CYS A 5 13.16 -7.23 18.80
CA CYS A 5 13.45 -7.18 20.23
C CYS A 5 12.47 -6.25 21.00
N VAL A 6 12.10 -5.12 20.40
CA VAL A 6 11.09 -4.20 20.99
C VAL A 6 9.72 -4.87 21.05
N ILE A 7 9.28 -5.55 20.00
CA ILE A 7 8.00 -6.27 19.99
C ILE A 7 8.01 -7.38 21.06
N GLU A 8 9.08 -8.18 21.13
CA GLU A 8 9.24 -9.23 22.14
C GLU A 8 9.22 -8.66 23.57
N TRP A 9 9.75 -7.46 23.78
CA TRP A 9 9.65 -6.77 25.07
C TRP A 9 8.23 -6.28 25.37
N LEU A 10 7.54 -5.69 24.38
CA LEU A 10 6.15 -5.24 24.51
C LEU A 10 5.17 -6.38 24.81
N THR A 11 5.51 -7.60 24.39
CA THR A 11 4.73 -8.81 24.66
C THR A 11 5.16 -9.54 25.93
N GLY A 12 6.25 -9.12 26.58
CA GLY A 12 6.80 -9.76 27.77
C GLY A 12 7.69 -10.97 27.49
N ASP A 13 7.98 -11.27 26.23
CA ASP A 13 8.81 -12.40 25.81
C ASP A 13 10.32 -12.10 25.90
N ARG A 14 10.70 -10.84 26.13
CA ARG A 14 12.09 -10.37 26.24
C ARG A 14 12.28 -9.41 27.41
N ALA A 15 13.39 -9.58 28.13
CA ALA A 15 13.81 -8.59 29.12
C ALA A 15 14.39 -7.33 28.44
N ALA A 16 14.09 -6.17 29.00
CA ALA A 16 14.77 -4.91 28.70
C ALA A 16 15.22 -4.23 30.00
N TYR A 17 16.15 -3.32 29.88
CA TYR A 17 16.79 -2.66 31.02
C TYR A 17 16.79 -1.15 30.81
N THR A 18 16.87 -0.38 31.90
CA THR A 18 16.89 1.10 31.86
C THR A 18 18.08 1.64 31.09
N ASP A 19 19.21 0.92 31.15
CA ASP A 19 20.46 1.26 30.49
C ASP A 19 21.34 -0.01 30.35
N ARG A 20 22.51 0.15 29.76
CA ARG A 20 23.45 -0.97 29.47
C ARG A 20 24.11 -1.60 30.71
N THR A 21 24.18 -0.90 31.83
CA THR A 21 25.06 -1.23 32.96
C THR A 21 24.32 -1.46 34.26
N SER A 22 23.14 -0.85 34.45
CA SER A 22 22.43 -0.86 35.73
C SER A 22 21.81 -2.21 36.10
N ASN A 23 21.54 -3.06 35.11
CA ASN A 23 20.75 -4.30 35.26
C ASN A 23 19.35 -4.09 35.89
N ILE A 24 18.82 -2.86 35.80
CA ILE A 24 17.47 -2.56 36.27
C ILE A 24 16.49 -2.94 35.15
N ALA A 25 15.80 -4.07 35.37
CA ALA A 25 14.81 -4.54 34.40
C ALA A 25 13.58 -3.63 34.35
N ILE A 26 13.08 -3.39 33.13
CA ILE A 26 11.83 -2.67 32.87
C ILE A 26 10.83 -3.58 32.16
N LYS A 27 9.57 -3.37 32.44
CA LYS A 27 8.46 -4.11 31.81
C LYS A 27 7.51 -3.13 31.15
N ALA A 28 6.88 -3.57 30.09
CA ALA A 28 5.82 -2.83 29.40
C ALA A 28 4.44 -3.18 30.00
N ASP A 29 4.25 -2.95 31.30
CA ASP A 29 3.01 -3.34 32.01
C ASP A 29 1.76 -2.63 31.49
N TRP A 30 1.92 -1.56 30.71
CA TRP A 30 0.89 -0.80 30.00
C TRP A 30 0.52 -1.40 28.65
N SER A 31 1.31 -2.32 28.12
CA SER A 31 1.05 -2.96 26.82
C SER A 31 0.04 -4.09 26.95
N ASN A 32 -0.92 -4.16 26.04
CA ASN A 32 -1.84 -5.28 25.94
C ASN A 32 -1.25 -6.50 25.19
N GLY A 33 0.03 -6.42 24.78
CA GLY A 33 0.73 -7.47 24.03
C GLY A 33 0.34 -7.55 22.54
N ASN A 34 -0.48 -6.65 22.02
CA ASN A 34 -0.79 -6.55 20.61
C ASN A 34 -0.01 -5.38 19.99
N VAL A 35 0.80 -5.65 19.01
CA VAL A 35 1.65 -4.65 18.36
C VAL A 35 1.30 -4.57 16.88
N ALA A 36 1.26 -3.36 16.34
CA ALA A 36 1.20 -3.10 14.91
C ALA A 36 2.38 -2.25 14.49
N MET A 37 2.72 -2.31 13.20
CA MET A 37 3.74 -1.43 12.61
C MET A 37 3.15 -0.72 11.40
N THR A 38 3.56 0.53 11.19
CA THR A 38 3.26 1.29 9.98
C THR A 38 4.38 2.28 9.71
N GLY A 39 4.66 2.51 8.44
CA GLY A 39 5.67 3.48 8.03
C GLY A 39 5.74 3.60 6.51
N ARG A 40 6.28 4.74 6.06
CA ARG A 40 6.51 5.00 4.64
C ARG A 40 7.96 4.70 4.28
N SER A 41 8.19 4.26 3.03
CA SER A 41 9.52 4.08 2.45
C SER A 41 10.36 3.09 3.27
N TYR A 42 11.48 3.51 3.82
CA TYR A 42 12.29 2.69 4.72
C TYR A 42 11.51 2.19 5.95
N GLY A 43 10.54 2.98 6.44
CA GLY A 43 9.61 2.57 7.50
C GLY A 43 8.77 1.37 7.07
N GLY A 44 8.12 1.46 5.90
CA GLY A 44 7.34 0.36 5.31
C GLY A 44 8.19 -0.88 4.99
N THR A 45 9.45 -0.68 4.57
CA THR A 45 10.45 -1.75 4.42
C THR A 45 10.70 -2.46 5.75
N THR A 46 10.83 -1.68 6.82
CA THR A 46 11.05 -2.23 8.17
C THR A 46 9.84 -3.03 8.64
N ASP A 47 8.62 -2.55 8.37
CA ASP A 47 7.37 -3.25 8.71
C ASP A 47 7.33 -4.63 8.06
N PHE A 48 7.61 -4.69 6.77
CA PHE A 48 7.61 -5.93 5.99
C PHE A 48 8.73 -6.89 6.44
N ALA A 49 9.94 -6.36 6.64
CA ALA A 49 11.08 -7.15 7.11
C ALA A 49 10.85 -7.75 8.50
N VAL A 50 10.18 -7.03 9.39
CA VAL A 50 9.84 -7.54 10.73
C VAL A 50 8.72 -8.58 10.65
N ALA A 51 7.68 -8.34 9.85
CA ALA A 51 6.59 -9.29 9.65
C ALA A 51 7.08 -10.62 9.07
N SER A 52 8.05 -10.57 8.14
CA SER A 52 8.63 -11.78 7.52
C SER A 52 9.36 -12.69 8.52
N THR A 53 9.73 -12.17 9.70
CA THR A 53 10.35 -13.00 10.79
C THR A 53 9.34 -13.81 11.59
N GLY A 54 8.05 -13.55 11.44
CA GLY A 54 6.99 -14.20 12.22
C GLY A 54 7.04 -13.89 13.72
N VAL A 55 7.54 -12.70 14.09
CA VAL A 55 7.66 -12.33 15.50
C VAL A 55 6.31 -12.36 16.20
N LYS A 56 6.27 -13.05 17.33
CA LYS A 56 5.06 -13.17 18.14
C LYS A 56 4.64 -11.81 18.70
N GLY A 57 3.33 -11.52 18.67
CA GLY A 57 2.78 -10.26 19.17
C GLY A 57 2.59 -9.20 18.10
N LEU A 58 3.25 -9.31 16.94
CA LEU A 58 2.93 -8.49 15.79
C LEU A 58 1.58 -8.95 15.21
N LYS A 59 0.57 -8.09 15.28
CA LYS A 59 -0.81 -8.42 14.90
C LYS A 59 -1.17 -7.98 13.50
N THR A 60 -0.52 -6.94 12.99
CA THR A 60 -0.72 -6.44 11.64
C THR A 60 0.38 -5.45 11.27
N ILE A 61 0.54 -5.21 9.97
CA ILE A 61 1.37 -4.12 9.44
C ILE A 61 0.61 -3.30 8.40
N VAL A 62 1.01 -2.04 8.25
CA VAL A 62 0.54 -1.15 7.18
C VAL A 62 1.77 -0.51 6.51
N PRO A 63 2.49 -1.25 5.64
CA PRO A 63 3.63 -0.72 4.92
C PRO A 63 3.15 0.20 3.78
N VAL A 64 3.70 1.42 3.73
CA VAL A 64 3.43 2.40 2.66
C VAL A 64 4.68 2.56 1.83
N ALA A 65 4.59 2.34 0.51
CA ALA A 65 5.70 2.48 -0.44
C ALA A 65 7.01 1.84 0.08
N GLY A 66 6.90 0.63 0.63
CA GLY A 66 8.02 -0.09 1.25
C GLY A 66 8.73 -1.02 0.27
N ILE A 67 9.97 -1.41 0.62
CA ILE A 67 10.80 -2.33 -0.17
C ILE A 67 10.62 -3.76 0.35
N ALA A 68 10.23 -4.68 -0.52
CA ALA A 68 10.13 -6.11 -0.23
C ALA A 68 11.47 -6.83 -0.40
N SER A 69 12.21 -6.44 -1.44
CA SER A 69 13.53 -6.96 -1.77
C SER A 69 14.46 -5.83 -2.17
N TRP A 70 15.58 -5.69 -1.47
CA TRP A 70 16.60 -4.70 -1.82
C TRP A 70 17.27 -4.98 -3.17
N TYR A 71 17.33 -6.27 -3.55
CA TYR A 71 17.77 -6.63 -4.89
C TYR A 71 16.85 -6.01 -5.95
N GLU A 72 15.57 -6.23 -5.85
CA GLU A 72 14.57 -5.74 -6.80
C GLU A 72 14.37 -4.21 -6.74
N TYR A 73 14.89 -3.56 -5.70
CA TYR A 73 14.89 -2.10 -5.61
C TYR A 73 16.08 -1.49 -6.37
N THR A 74 17.27 -2.07 -6.26
CA THR A 74 18.51 -1.55 -6.86
C THR A 74 18.88 -2.23 -8.17
N ASN A 75 18.28 -3.36 -8.48
CA ASN A 75 18.53 -4.15 -9.69
C ASN A 75 17.22 -4.51 -10.38
N SER A 76 17.31 -4.96 -11.61
CA SER A 76 16.21 -5.53 -12.38
C SER A 76 16.75 -6.59 -13.32
N GLN A 77 16.30 -7.81 -13.20
CA GLN A 77 16.65 -8.93 -14.10
C GLN A 77 18.14 -9.00 -14.46
N GLY A 78 19.00 -8.96 -13.46
CA GLY A 78 20.46 -9.09 -13.63
C GLY A 78 21.21 -7.79 -13.90
N ILE A 79 20.52 -6.66 -14.01
CA ILE A 79 21.16 -5.36 -14.19
C ILE A 79 20.92 -4.45 -13.00
N ALA A 80 21.93 -3.68 -12.61
CA ALA A 80 21.78 -2.68 -11.57
C ALA A 80 21.18 -1.39 -12.16
N THR A 81 20.06 -0.95 -11.57
CA THR A 81 19.24 0.17 -12.03
C THR A 81 19.20 1.34 -11.06
N GLY A 82 19.92 1.31 -9.97
CA GLY A 82 19.96 2.36 -8.95
C GLY A 82 21.36 2.83 -8.57
N GLY A 83 22.35 2.56 -9.41
CA GLY A 83 23.75 2.66 -9.05
C GLY A 83 24.24 1.37 -8.36
N VAL A 84 25.54 1.05 -8.49
CA VAL A 84 26.09 -0.22 -8.01
C VAL A 84 26.06 -0.35 -6.51
N ALA A 85 25.98 0.76 -5.79
CA ALA A 85 26.29 0.86 -4.38
C ALA A 85 25.23 1.59 -3.55
N TYR A 86 23.93 1.47 -3.91
CA TYR A 86 22.87 2.25 -3.26
C TYR A 86 22.70 1.91 -1.78
N SER A 87 22.83 0.64 -1.38
CA SER A 87 22.62 0.24 0.01
C SER A 87 23.72 0.72 0.95
N ASP A 88 24.95 0.92 0.47
CA ASP A 88 26.00 1.53 1.27
C ASP A 88 25.80 3.03 1.41
N ASN A 89 25.31 3.72 0.38
CA ASN A 89 24.94 5.13 0.48
C ASN A 89 23.93 5.39 1.58
N LEU A 90 22.90 4.55 1.75
CA LEU A 90 21.96 4.65 2.85
C LEU A 90 22.64 4.44 4.21
N ALA A 91 23.53 3.48 4.31
CA ALA A 91 24.29 3.22 5.53
C ALA A 91 25.19 4.42 5.89
N PHE A 92 25.85 5.04 4.90
CA PHE A 92 26.59 6.28 5.08
C PHE A 92 25.72 7.44 5.53
N TYR A 93 24.57 7.64 4.91
CA TYR A 93 23.65 8.70 5.26
C TYR A 93 23.18 8.57 6.71
N CYS A 94 22.85 7.35 7.14
CA CYS A 94 22.47 7.07 8.53
C CYS A 94 23.63 7.33 9.49
N ALA A 95 24.85 6.89 9.16
CA ALA A 95 26.03 7.14 9.97
C ALA A 95 26.38 8.63 10.05
N GLY A 96 26.31 9.35 8.91
CA GLY A 96 26.59 10.77 8.84
C GLY A 96 25.70 11.61 9.75
N ARG A 97 24.44 11.24 9.93
CA ARG A 97 23.54 11.90 10.86
C ARG A 97 24.04 11.82 12.31
N TYR A 98 24.54 10.68 12.74
CA TYR A 98 25.06 10.51 14.08
C TYR A 98 26.40 11.25 14.28
N ILE A 99 27.27 11.20 13.28
CA ILE A 99 28.58 11.88 13.33
C ILE A 99 28.40 13.41 13.40
N ASN A 100 27.45 13.95 12.63
CA ASN A 100 27.25 15.41 12.52
C ASN A 100 26.42 16.00 13.65
N THR A 101 25.64 15.22 14.41
CA THR A 101 24.76 15.75 15.45
C THR A 101 25.41 15.93 16.81
N GLY A 102 26.67 15.58 16.99
CA GLY A 102 27.38 15.70 18.25
C GLY A 102 26.88 14.77 19.37
N LEU A 103 25.91 13.91 19.08
CA LEU A 103 25.28 13.00 20.05
C LEU A 103 26.26 12.04 20.72
N TYR A 104 27.38 11.74 20.06
CA TYR A 104 28.38 10.76 20.51
C TYR A 104 29.81 11.33 20.58
N GLN A 105 29.99 12.67 20.50
CA GLN A 105 31.32 13.29 20.44
C GLN A 105 32.17 13.02 21.70
N ASN A 106 31.55 12.71 22.84
CA ASN A 106 32.23 12.42 24.09
C ASN A 106 31.96 10.99 24.60
N ASP A 107 31.44 10.10 23.77
CA ASP A 107 31.09 8.75 24.16
C ASP A 107 32.23 7.79 23.78
N THR A 108 32.94 7.29 24.79
CA THR A 108 34.02 6.30 24.60
C THR A 108 33.52 4.97 24.01
N GLU A 109 32.25 4.68 24.07
CA GLU A 109 31.63 3.51 23.41
C GLU A 109 31.55 3.67 21.89
N TRP A 110 31.61 4.90 21.39
CA TRP A 110 31.61 5.21 19.96
C TRP A 110 32.98 4.96 19.30
N ASP A 111 34.07 5.05 20.03
CA ASP A 111 35.41 4.92 19.46
C ASP A 111 35.65 3.56 18.73
N PRO A 112 35.21 2.41 19.25
CA PRO A 112 35.31 1.14 18.52
C PRO A 112 34.45 1.11 17.24
N ILE A 113 33.31 1.84 17.22
CA ILE A 113 32.41 1.93 16.06
C ILE A 113 33.06 2.79 14.97
N LYS A 114 33.70 3.89 15.33
CA LYS A 114 34.46 4.73 14.41
C LYS A 114 35.56 3.96 13.67
N GLU A 115 36.23 3.05 14.37
CA GLU A 115 37.30 2.22 13.79
C GLU A 115 36.76 1.10 12.88
N THR A 116 35.64 0.49 13.24
CA THR A 116 35.12 -0.71 12.56
C THR A 116 34.12 -0.39 11.45
N TYR A 117 33.39 0.73 11.57
CA TYR A 117 32.30 1.07 10.66
C TYR A 117 32.76 1.35 9.22
N PRO A 118 33.86 2.09 8.98
CA PRO A 118 34.39 2.27 7.62
C PRO A 118 34.73 0.96 6.91
N ALA A 119 35.33 0.01 7.63
CA ALA A 119 35.64 -1.32 7.08
C ALA A 119 34.37 -2.10 6.71
N TYR A 120 33.32 -1.96 7.53
CA TYR A 120 32.02 -2.56 7.28
C TYR A 120 31.37 -1.98 6.01
N LEU A 121 31.39 -0.65 5.85
CA LEU A 121 30.83 0.04 4.69
C LEU A 121 31.58 -0.33 3.40
N ASN A 122 32.92 -0.36 3.45
CA ASN A 122 33.74 -0.81 2.32
C ASN A 122 33.42 -2.25 1.92
N ARG A 123 33.14 -3.13 2.88
CA ARG A 123 32.73 -4.50 2.59
C ARG A 123 31.37 -4.53 1.87
N ILE A 124 30.37 -3.79 2.35
CA ILE A 124 29.06 -3.72 1.70
C ILE A 124 29.20 -3.24 0.25
N TYR A 125 29.97 -2.20 0.03
CA TYR A 125 30.24 -1.64 -1.28
C TYR A 125 30.90 -2.67 -2.22
N ASN A 126 31.98 -3.30 -1.76
CA ASN A 126 32.72 -4.31 -2.54
C ASN A 126 31.84 -5.54 -2.87
N ASP A 127 31.01 -5.99 -1.93
CA ASP A 127 30.09 -7.11 -2.15
C ASP A 127 29.09 -6.80 -3.27
N GLN A 128 28.57 -5.55 -3.33
CA GLN A 128 27.65 -5.12 -4.37
C GLN A 128 28.33 -5.01 -5.75
N ILE A 129 29.51 -4.41 -5.79
CA ILE A 129 30.29 -4.28 -7.04
C ILE A 129 30.66 -5.64 -7.61
N ALA A 130 31.09 -6.56 -6.76
CA ALA A 130 31.47 -7.91 -7.19
C ALA A 130 30.32 -8.68 -7.82
N LEU A 131 29.07 -8.41 -7.40
CA LEU A 131 27.89 -9.03 -7.96
C LEU A 131 27.46 -8.42 -9.30
N ASN A 132 27.76 -7.15 -9.52
CA ASN A 132 27.51 -6.44 -10.79
C ASN A 132 26.13 -6.71 -11.43
N GLY A 133 25.06 -6.63 -10.61
CA GLY A 133 23.70 -6.91 -11.03
C GLY A 133 23.23 -8.34 -10.75
N ASP A 134 24.13 -9.28 -10.50
CA ASP A 134 23.77 -10.66 -10.19
C ASP A 134 23.23 -10.77 -8.75
N TYR A 135 22.38 -11.76 -8.54
CA TYR A 135 21.88 -12.10 -7.23
C TYR A 135 22.88 -13.00 -6.47
N GLY A 136 23.15 -12.64 -5.21
CA GLY A 136 24.07 -13.41 -4.38
C GLY A 136 23.77 -13.27 -2.90
N THR A 137 24.68 -13.76 -2.04
CA THR A 137 24.49 -13.78 -0.58
C THR A 137 24.21 -12.39 0.00
N HIS A 138 24.84 -11.35 -0.53
CA HIS A 138 24.61 -9.97 -0.10
C HIS A 138 23.12 -9.60 -0.21
N TRP A 139 22.51 -9.87 -1.36
CA TRP A 139 21.11 -9.58 -1.63
C TRP A 139 20.16 -10.55 -0.92
N ALA A 140 20.51 -11.83 -0.86
CA ALA A 140 19.68 -12.84 -0.20
C ALA A 140 19.41 -12.52 1.28
N THR A 141 20.35 -11.89 1.97
CA THR A 141 20.16 -11.44 3.37
C THR A 141 19.31 -10.17 3.49
N ARG A 142 18.95 -9.54 2.39
CA ARG A 142 18.16 -8.29 2.28
C ARG A 142 16.91 -8.47 1.43
N ASP A 143 16.54 -9.69 1.15
CA ASP A 143 15.33 -10.07 0.43
C ASP A 143 14.37 -10.72 1.42
N TYR A 144 13.29 -10.01 1.72
CA TYR A 144 12.32 -10.41 2.74
C TYR A 144 11.11 -11.14 2.16
N THR A 145 11.11 -11.40 0.83
CA THR A 145 10.03 -12.10 0.15
C THR A 145 9.97 -13.58 0.54
N ALA A 146 8.83 -14.20 0.29
CA ALA A 146 8.69 -15.65 0.43
C ALA A 146 9.66 -16.38 -0.51
N GLY A 147 10.16 -17.53 -0.07
CA GLY A 147 10.92 -18.42 -0.95
C GLY A 147 12.43 -18.25 -0.93
N ASN A 148 13.00 -17.68 0.13
CA ASN A 148 14.47 -17.60 0.29
C ASN A 148 15.18 -18.95 0.36
N GLU A 149 14.44 -20.05 0.55
CA GLU A 149 14.99 -21.39 0.56
C GLU A 149 15.54 -21.77 -0.82
N GLY A 150 16.83 -22.12 -0.85
CA GLY A 150 17.50 -22.52 -2.09
C GLY A 150 17.97 -21.38 -2.98
N LYS A 151 17.82 -20.11 -2.61
CA LYS A 151 18.45 -19.00 -3.32
C LYS A 151 19.98 -19.09 -3.24
N ALA A 152 20.66 -18.73 -4.33
CA ALA A 152 22.11 -18.85 -4.40
C ALA A 152 22.80 -18.10 -3.26
N GLY A 153 23.64 -18.79 -2.54
CA GLY A 153 24.44 -18.21 -1.45
C GLY A 153 23.72 -18.08 -0.11
N THR A 154 22.46 -18.51 0.02
CA THR A 154 21.83 -18.65 1.32
C THR A 154 22.19 -19.99 1.94
N ALA A 155 22.76 -19.98 3.16
CA ALA A 155 22.66 -21.14 4.02
C ALA A 155 21.17 -21.39 4.26
N SER A 156 20.75 -22.66 4.29
CA SER A 156 19.38 -23.16 4.35
C SER A 156 18.53 -22.72 5.55
N THR A 157 18.90 -21.68 6.27
CA THR A 157 18.18 -21.13 7.42
C THR A 157 17.72 -19.72 7.12
N SER A 158 16.76 -19.59 6.19
CA SER A 158 16.06 -18.31 6.04
C SER A 158 15.32 -17.99 7.34
N THR A 159 15.61 -16.81 7.92
CA THR A 159 14.84 -16.26 9.04
C THR A 159 13.59 -15.52 8.56
N TYR A 160 13.38 -15.44 7.24
CA TYR A 160 12.28 -14.75 6.59
C TYR A 160 11.23 -15.75 6.11
N ASN A 161 10.16 -15.26 5.53
CA ASN A 161 9.03 -16.06 5.04
C ASN A 161 8.17 -16.72 6.14
N ASN A 162 8.07 -16.08 7.30
CA ASN A 162 7.24 -16.55 8.41
C ASN A 162 6.06 -15.59 8.67
N PHE A 163 5.44 -15.09 7.60
CA PHE A 163 4.31 -14.17 7.70
C PHE A 163 3.15 -14.83 8.44
N ASN A 164 2.77 -14.28 9.59
CA ASN A 164 1.74 -14.80 10.48
C ASN A 164 0.72 -13.75 10.94
N CYS A 165 0.71 -12.61 10.29
CA CYS A 165 -0.22 -11.52 10.56
C CYS A 165 -0.79 -10.96 9.25
N PRO A 166 -1.99 -10.35 9.27
CA PRO A 166 -2.56 -9.64 8.13
C PRO A 166 -1.79 -8.36 7.80
N ALA A 167 -1.95 -7.89 6.55
CA ALA A 167 -1.33 -6.66 6.08
C ALA A 167 -2.30 -5.80 5.26
N LEU A 168 -2.18 -4.48 5.41
CA LEU A 168 -2.78 -3.48 4.52
C LEU A 168 -1.64 -2.75 3.81
N ILE A 169 -1.36 -3.12 2.57
CA ILE A 169 -0.27 -2.56 1.77
C ILE A 169 -0.79 -1.33 1.03
N VAL A 170 -0.05 -0.23 1.10
CA VAL A 170 -0.40 1.03 0.43
C VAL A 170 0.73 1.45 -0.50
N HIS A 171 0.41 1.78 -1.76
CA HIS A 171 1.44 2.12 -2.75
C HIS A 171 0.93 3.08 -3.82
N GLY A 172 1.82 3.96 -4.30
CA GLY A 172 1.55 4.83 -5.44
C GLY A 172 1.87 4.14 -6.76
N LEU A 173 0.93 4.14 -7.71
CA LEU A 173 1.13 3.53 -9.03
C LEU A 173 2.11 4.31 -9.92
N ASN A 174 2.40 5.57 -9.59
CA ASN A 174 3.41 6.38 -10.25
C ASN A 174 4.70 6.53 -9.40
N ASP A 175 4.91 5.65 -8.42
CA ASP A 175 6.12 5.67 -7.58
C ASP A 175 7.35 5.26 -8.40
N THR A 176 8.21 6.23 -8.70
CA THR A 176 9.47 6.04 -9.42
C THR A 176 10.65 5.75 -8.49
N ASN A 177 10.50 6.01 -7.19
CA ASN A 177 11.49 5.74 -6.17
C ASN A 177 11.40 4.27 -5.72
N VAL A 178 10.34 3.90 -5.01
CA VAL A 178 10.05 2.51 -4.67
C VAL A 178 9.08 1.95 -5.69
N ARG A 179 9.64 1.37 -6.75
CA ARG A 179 8.86 0.92 -7.91
C ARG A 179 7.76 -0.07 -7.54
N THR A 180 6.70 -0.08 -8.32
CA THR A 180 5.45 -0.84 -8.07
C THR A 180 5.64 -2.35 -7.93
N LYS A 181 6.70 -2.92 -8.51
CA LYS A 181 7.07 -4.32 -8.28
C LYS A 181 7.14 -4.68 -6.79
N GLN A 182 7.52 -3.75 -5.93
CA GLN A 182 7.69 -3.99 -4.51
C GLN A 182 6.35 -4.30 -3.80
N PHE A 183 5.26 -3.59 -4.14
CA PHE A 183 3.96 -3.93 -3.54
C PHE A 183 3.46 -5.30 -4.00
N GLN A 184 3.71 -5.67 -5.27
CA GLN A 184 3.30 -6.98 -5.77
C GLN A 184 4.06 -8.11 -5.08
N LEU A 185 5.35 -7.94 -4.86
CA LEU A 185 6.15 -8.90 -4.09
C LEU A 185 5.65 -9.05 -2.65
N MET A 186 5.30 -7.94 -1.99
CA MET A 186 4.69 -7.96 -0.66
C MET A 186 3.35 -8.70 -0.67
N TYR A 187 2.47 -8.33 -1.59
CA TYR A 187 1.15 -8.95 -1.73
C TYR A 187 1.26 -10.47 -1.92
N ASN A 188 2.10 -10.90 -2.86
CA ASN A 188 2.33 -12.31 -3.13
C ASN A 188 2.87 -13.05 -1.91
N SER A 189 3.78 -12.43 -1.14
CA SER A 189 4.34 -13.04 0.07
C SER A 189 3.26 -13.33 1.13
N PHE A 190 2.38 -12.38 1.40
CA PHE A 190 1.28 -12.58 2.34
C PHE A 190 0.22 -13.55 1.82
N LYS A 191 -0.13 -13.46 0.53
CA LYS A 191 -1.09 -14.36 -0.13
C LYS A 191 -0.60 -15.81 -0.09
N ASN A 192 0.67 -16.04 -0.43
CA ASN A 192 1.30 -17.37 -0.38
C ASN A 192 1.38 -17.93 1.03
N ALA A 193 1.52 -17.07 2.05
CA ALA A 193 1.46 -17.47 3.46
C ALA A 193 0.02 -17.67 3.98
N GLY A 194 -1.00 -17.51 3.14
CA GLY A 194 -2.40 -17.65 3.52
C GLY A 194 -2.92 -16.58 4.46
N GLN A 195 -2.26 -15.42 4.49
CA GLN A 195 -2.65 -14.30 5.35
C GLN A 195 -3.67 -13.39 4.66
N ASN A 196 -4.51 -12.73 5.46
CA ASN A 196 -5.40 -11.69 4.95
C ASN A 196 -4.58 -10.47 4.54
N VAL A 197 -4.53 -10.19 3.25
CA VAL A 197 -3.80 -9.06 2.68
C VAL A 197 -4.72 -8.17 1.87
N LYS A 198 -4.58 -6.86 2.05
CA LYS A 198 -5.33 -5.82 1.34
C LYS A 198 -4.37 -4.87 0.66
N LEU A 199 -4.76 -4.35 -0.50
CA LEU A 199 -4.03 -3.33 -1.25
C LEU A 199 -4.85 -2.04 -1.33
N ILE A 200 -4.19 -0.91 -1.12
CA ILE A 200 -4.66 0.42 -1.52
C ILE A 200 -3.64 0.97 -2.50
N LEU A 201 -4.05 1.14 -3.76
CA LEU A 201 -3.19 1.62 -4.84
C LEU A 201 -3.71 2.97 -5.35
N HIS A 202 -2.95 4.03 -5.15
CA HIS A 202 -3.34 5.38 -5.56
C HIS A 202 -2.50 5.88 -6.73
N GLN A 203 -2.97 6.92 -7.43
CA GLN A 203 -2.26 7.49 -8.58
C GLN A 203 -1.10 8.43 -8.21
N GLY A 204 -0.82 8.62 -6.92
CA GLY A 204 0.34 9.38 -6.45
C GLY A 204 1.67 8.65 -6.65
N GLN A 205 2.74 9.36 -6.31
CA GLN A 205 4.10 8.84 -6.33
C GLN A 205 4.49 8.24 -4.96
N HIS A 206 5.70 8.54 -4.47
CA HIS A 206 6.27 8.04 -3.21
C HIS A 206 5.71 8.76 -1.98
N ILE A 207 4.39 8.75 -1.81
CA ILE A 207 3.66 9.48 -0.76
C ILE A 207 2.71 8.58 0.03
N THR A 208 2.24 9.06 1.18
CA THR A 208 1.07 8.51 1.86
C THR A 208 -0.20 9.14 1.30
N PRO A 209 -1.36 8.44 1.29
CA PRO A 209 -2.61 9.02 0.78
C PRO A 209 -3.13 10.23 1.57
N ASP A 210 -2.66 10.45 2.78
CA ASP A 210 -3.01 11.59 3.65
C ASP A 210 -2.06 12.78 3.52
N TYR A 211 -1.06 12.68 2.65
CA TYR A 211 -0.02 13.70 2.51
C TYR A 211 -0.56 15.05 2.01
N ASP A 212 -1.70 15.02 1.34
CA ASP A 212 -2.44 16.18 0.88
C ASP A 212 -3.49 16.66 1.91
N SER A 213 -3.30 16.34 3.19
CA SER A 213 -4.32 16.43 4.23
C SER A 213 -4.71 17.85 4.63
N HIS A 214 -4.04 18.88 4.12
CA HIS A 214 -4.32 20.24 4.60
C HIS A 214 -5.47 20.94 3.89
N LYS A 215 -5.89 20.51 2.69
CA LYS A 215 -7.05 21.12 2.00
C LYS A 215 -7.96 20.18 1.22
N THR A 216 -7.50 19.00 0.83
CA THR A 216 -8.35 17.99 0.19
C THR A 216 -7.93 16.62 0.69
N SER A 217 -8.55 16.16 1.78
CA SER A 217 -8.38 14.77 2.18
C SER A 217 -8.73 13.88 0.99
N LEU A 218 -7.73 13.18 0.43
CA LEU A 218 -7.99 12.14 -0.54
C LEU A 218 -8.88 11.11 0.13
N LEU A 219 -10.15 11.05 -0.29
CA LEU A 219 -11.06 10.04 0.18
C LEU A 219 -10.83 8.77 -0.64
N ILE A 220 -10.47 7.71 0.03
CA ILE A 220 -10.29 6.39 -0.55
C ILE A 220 -11.65 5.70 -0.50
N ASP A 221 -12.33 5.60 -1.64
CA ASP A 221 -13.69 5.05 -1.75
C ASP A 221 -14.67 5.66 -0.71
N GLY A 222 -14.58 6.98 -0.52
CA GLY A 222 -15.43 7.74 0.40
C GLY A 222 -14.98 7.78 1.86
N GLU A 223 -13.89 7.10 2.24
CA GLU A 223 -13.34 7.09 3.60
C GLU A 223 -11.95 7.76 3.65
N SER A 224 -11.66 8.53 4.68
CA SER A 224 -10.33 9.11 4.87
C SER A 224 -9.29 8.03 5.19
N TYR A 225 -8.05 8.23 4.78
CA TYR A 225 -6.97 7.29 5.09
C TYR A 225 -6.81 7.06 6.60
N ASN A 226 -6.89 8.12 7.41
CA ASN A 226 -6.87 8.00 8.86
C ASN A 226 -8.07 7.23 9.42
N GLY A 227 -9.24 7.33 8.79
CA GLY A 227 -10.43 6.51 9.11
C GLY A 227 -10.16 5.03 8.87
N ILE A 228 -9.60 4.71 7.70
CA ILE A 228 -9.20 3.35 7.33
C ILE A 228 -8.16 2.79 8.31
N LEU A 229 -7.13 3.57 8.65
CA LEU A 229 -6.12 3.15 9.64
C LEU A 229 -6.73 2.89 11.01
N ASN A 230 -7.60 3.79 11.47
CA ASN A 230 -8.30 3.59 12.74
C ASN A 230 -9.15 2.33 12.74
N LYS A 231 -9.92 2.10 11.67
CA LYS A 231 -10.71 0.87 11.48
C LYS A 231 -9.83 -0.37 11.51
N TRP A 232 -8.71 -0.37 10.75
CA TRP A 232 -7.78 -1.48 10.66
C TRP A 232 -7.12 -1.80 12.00
N PHE A 233 -6.52 -0.81 12.66
CA PHE A 233 -5.83 -1.00 13.93
C PHE A 233 -6.79 -1.33 15.08
N SER A 234 -7.98 -0.73 15.13
CA SER A 234 -8.98 -1.06 16.16
C SER A 234 -9.42 -2.53 16.06
N HIS A 235 -9.51 -3.05 14.85
CA HIS A 235 -9.82 -4.46 14.64
C HIS A 235 -8.71 -5.37 15.18
N TYR A 236 -7.47 -5.18 14.72
CA TYR A 236 -6.39 -6.12 15.02
C TYR A 236 -5.74 -5.93 16.39
N LEU A 237 -5.75 -4.71 16.95
CA LEU A 237 -5.16 -4.45 18.26
C LEU A 237 -6.14 -4.58 19.42
N TYR A 238 -7.43 -4.32 19.18
CA TYR A 238 -8.48 -4.30 20.21
C TYR A 238 -9.62 -5.27 19.94
N ASN A 239 -9.53 -6.11 18.91
CA ASN A 239 -10.55 -7.09 18.50
C ASN A 239 -11.93 -6.47 18.26
N GLN A 240 -11.98 -5.24 17.77
CA GLN A 240 -13.26 -4.60 17.41
C GLN A 240 -13.83 -5.25 16.15
N ASN A 241 -15.09 -5.67 16.22
CA ASN A 241 -15.82 -6.17 15.06
C ASN A 241 -16.36 -5.00 14.26
N ASN A 242 -15.53 -4.42 13.40
CA ASN A 242 -15.82 -3.24 12.58
C ASN A 242 -15.73 -3.50 11.07
N GLY A 243 -15.54 -4.76 10.66
CA GLY A 243 -15.51 -5.17 9.25
C GLY A 243 -14.19 -4.90 8.54
N ALA A 244 -13.11 -4.58 9.25
CA ALA A 244 -11.79 -4.35 8.62
C ALA A 244 -11.30 -5.60 7.86
N GLU A 245 -11.56 -6.79 8.38
CA GLU A 245 -11.21 -8.06 7.74
C GLU A 245 -11.94 -8.30 6.41
N ASN A 246 -13.11 -7.64 6.23
CA ASN A 246 -13.97 -7.78 5.06
C ASN A 246 -13.78 -6.66 4.02
N MET A 247 -12.79 -5.78 4.20
CA MET A 247 -12.43 -4.81 3.17
C MET A 247 -12.10 -5.53 1.85
N ALA A 248 -12.30 -4.86 0.72
CA ALA A 248 -11.91 -5.38 -0.59
C ALA A 248 -10.45 -5.86 -0.59
N ALA A 249 -10.13 -6.86 -1.39
CA ALA A 249 -8.73 -7.29 -1.51
C ALA A 249 -7.87 -6.20 -2.13
N VAL A 250 -8.42 -5.45 -3.10
CA VAL A 250 -7.77 -4.32 -3.75
C VAL A 250 -8.73 -3.14 -3.81
N THR A 251 -8.26 -1.98 -3.42
CA THR A 251 -8.91 -0.69 -3.65
C THR A 251 -7.95 0.15 -4.47
N VAL A 252 -8.29 0.43 -5.72
CA VAL A 252 -7.40 1.08 -6.68
C VAL A 252 -8.02 2.35 -7.24
N GLN A 253 -7.22 3.41 -7.35
CA GLN A 253 -7.64 4.68 -7.92
C GLN A 253 -7.49 4.66 -9.44
N ASN A 254 -8.54 5.06 -10.15
CA ASN A 254 -8.55 5.16 -11.60
C ASN A 254 -7.76 6.38 -12.06
N ASN A 255 -6.92 6.19 -13.09
CA ASN A 255 -6.11 7.26 -13.69
C ASN A 255 -6.92 8.23 -14.55
N THR A 256 -8.16 7.89 -14.93
CA THR A 256 -8.97 8.70 -15.85
C THR A 256 -9.75 9.81 -15.15
N ASP A 257 -10.26 9.55 -13.94
CA ASP A 257 -11.16 10.46 -13.23
C ASP A 257 -10.90 10.53 -11.71
N GLY A 258 -9.91 9.78 -11.22
CA GLY A 258 -9.57 9.71 -9.79
C GLY A 258 -10.58 8.94 -8.94
N SER A 259 -11.62 8.35 -9.52
CA SER A 259 -12.56 7.48 -8.83
C SER A 259 -11.89 6.19 -8.32
N TRP A 260 -12.56 5.45 -7.46
CA TRP A 260 -12.02 4.22 -6.88
C TRP A 260 -12.77 2.99 -7.37
N THR A 261 -12.03 1.94 -7.67
CA THR A 261 -12.54 0.61 -8.00
C THR A 261 -12.10 -0.38 -6.92
N THR A 262 -13.02 -1.21 -6.46
CA THR A 262 -12.75 -2.28 -5.51
C THR A 262 -12.76 -3.63 -6.23
N LEU A 263 -11.67 -4.41 -6.06
CA LEU A 263 -11.50 -5.71 -6.72
C LEU A 263 -11.38 -6.82 -5.68
N SER A 264 -11.80 -8.02 -6.07
CA SER A 264 -11.70 -9.22 -5.24
C SER A 264 -10.31 -9.83 -5.18
N ASP A 265 -9.44 -9.53 -6.14
CA ASP A 265 -8.05 -9.98 -6.23
C ASP A 265 -7.22 -9.03 -7.11
N TRP A 266 -5.90 -9.00 -6.90
CA TRP A 266 -4.95 -8.30 -7.76
C TRP A 266 -4.60 -9.08 -9.03
N ASP A 267 -4.43 -10.39 -8.93
CA ASP A 267 -3.97 -11.27 -10.02
C ASP A 267 -5.12 -11.77 -10.92
N GLY A 268 -6.27 -11.13 -10.89
CA GLY A 268 -7.49 -11.57 -11.54
C GLY A 268 -7.68 -11.11 -12.99
N ASN A 269 -6.62 -10.74 -13.73
CA ASN A 269 -6.76 -10.33 -15.13
C ASN A 269 -7.44 -11.42 -15.96
N THR A 270 -8.32 -11.01 -16.87
CA THR A 270 -9.21 -11.91 -17.61
C THR A 270 -8.70 -12.25 -19.00
N GLU A 271 -7.88 -11.39 -19.57
CA GLU A 271 -7.41 -11.51 -20.96
C GLU A 271 -5.95 -11.07 -21.09
N THR A 272 -5.34 -11.43 -22.19
CA THR A 272 -3.99 -10.98 -22.56
C THR A 272 -4.05 -10.36 -23.95
N LEU A 273 -3.72 -9.07 -24.01
CA LEU A 273 -3.59 -8.35 -25.27
C LEU A 273 -2.17 -8.52 -25.80
N ARG A 274 -2.03 -8.80 -27.07
CA ARG A 274 -0.72 -8.96 -27.72
C ARG A 274 -0.40 -7.78 -28.61
N LEU A 275 0.68 -7.05 -28.30
CA LEU A 275 1.24 -6.02 -29.17
C LEU A 275 2.49 -6.61 -29.86
N ALA A 276 2.39 -6.84 -31.16
CA ALA A 276 3.46 -7.45 -31.96
C ALA A 276 4.37 -6.38 -32.58
N CYS A 277 5.65 -6.73 -32.77
CA CYS A 277 6.64 -5.85 -33.41
C CYS A 277 6.71 -6.02 -34.94
N GLY A 278 5.79 -6.78 -35.53
CA GLY A 278 5.68 -6.99 -36.98
C GLY A 278 5.75 -8.49 -37.33
N ASP A 279 5.48 -8.78 -38.59
CA ASP A 279 5.39 -10.19 -39.08
C ASP A 279 6.74 -10.73 -39.55
N ASP A 280 7.58 -9.87 -40.11
CA ASP A 280 8.85 -10.24 -40.70
C ASP A 280 9.96 -9.21 -40.41
N GLY A 281 11.20 -9.63 -40.68
CA GLY A 281 12.35 -8.74 -40.65
C GLY A 281 13.07 -8.72 -39.29
N LYS A 282 14.04 -7.82 -39.23
CA LYS A 282 14.87 -7.61 -38.05
C LYS A 282 15.02 -6.11 -37.80
N THR A 283 15.00 -5.75 -36.54
CA THR A 283 15.23 -4.35 -36.11
C THR A 283 16.45 -4.30 -35.22
N THR A 284 17.29 -3.29 -35.40
CA THR A 284 18.49 -3.06 -34.60
C THR A 284 18.32 -1.75 -33.84
N VAL A 285 18.59 -1.78 -32.55
CA VAL A 285 18.71 -0.61 -31.69
C VAL A 285 20.10 -0.57 -31.06
N ASN A 286 20.58 0.64 -30.80
CA ASN A 286 21.91 0.85 -30.23
C ASN A 286 21.95 1.98 -29.21
N SER A 287 23.02 2.02 -28.41
CA SER A 287 23.22 2.98 -27.32
C SER A 287 23.82 4.31 -27.77
N ASN A 288 23.91 4.57 -29.07
CA ASN A 288 24.51 5.81 -29.58
C ASN A 288 23.49 6.97 -29.56
N TYR A 289 23.16 7.44 -28.35
CA TYR A 289 22.28 8.60 -28.11
C TYR A 289 22.67 9.29 -26.79
N SER A 290 22.39 10.56 -26.72
CA SER A 290 22.62 11.40 -25.54
C SER A 290 21.41 11.36 -24.60
N TYR A 291 21.57 11.90 -23.39
CA TYR A 291 20.47 12.14 -22.47
C TYR A 291 19.40 13.08 -23.08
N ALA A 292 19.83 14.06 -23.86
CA ALA A 292 18.93 14.95 -24.54
C ALA A 292 18.08 14.22 -25.61
N ASP A 293 18.73 13.31 -26.39
CA ASP A 293 17.99 12.48 -27.36
C ASP A 293 16.97 11.58 -26.68
N TYR A 294 17.34 11.01 -25.53
CA TYR A 294 16.43 10.21 -24.70
C TYR A 294 15.20 11.02 -24.24
N GLY A 295 15.39 12.27 -23.85
CA GLY A 295 14.29 13.19 -23.49
C GLY A 295 13.26 13.40 -24.61
N HIS A 296 13.63 13.13 -25.87
CA HIS A 296 12.79 13.27 -27.05
C HIS A 296 12.30 11.93 -27.62
N PHE A 297 12.56 10.80 -26.96
CA PHE A 297 12.22 9.46 -27.45
C PHE A 297 10.73 9.29 -27.76
N LEU A 298 9.87 10.01 -27.10
CA LEU A 298 8.43 9.85 -27.17
C LEU A 298 7.72 10.98 -27.93
N ASP A 299 8.46 11.92 -28.51
CA ASP A 299 7.88 13.04 -29.24
C ASP A 299 7.18 12.63 -30.54
N ASN A 300 7.49 11.45 -31.05
CA ASN A 300 6.84 10.85 -32.21
C ASN A 300 6.94 9.31 -32.19
N THR A 301 6.27 8.64 -33.12
CA THR A 301 6.21 7.19 -33.23
C THR A 301 7.19 6.59 -34.22
N ASP A 302 8.12 7.40 -34.77
CA ASP A 302 9.09 6.88 -35.73
C ASP A 302 10.20 6.08 -35.03
N SER A 303 10.45 4.89 -35.49
CA SER A 303 11.62 4.12 -35.05
C SER A 303 12.92 4.71 -35.58
N THR A 304 13.95 4.70 -34.74
CA THR A 304 15.29 5.20 -35.07
C THR A 304 16.33 4.14 -34.71
N ALA A 305 17.62 4.41 -34.97
CA ALA A 305 18.69 3.53 -34.47
C ALA A 305 18.79 3.49 -32.94
N ALA A 306 18.29 4.51 -32.24
CA ALA A 306 18.31 4.58 -30.78
C ALA A 306 17.14 3.78 -30.14
N ARG A 307 16.00 3.72 -30.82
CA ARG A 307 14.78 3.09 -30.31
C ARG A 307 13.91 2.51 -31.43
N ALA A 308 13.16 1.46 -31.11
CA ALA A 308 12.10 0.93 -31.94
C ALA A 308 10.75 1.16 -31.25
N ILE A 309 9.77 1.66 -31.97
CA ILE A 309 8.40 1.91 -31.48
C ILE A 309 7.42 1.11 -32.33
N TYR A 310 6.52 0.39 -31.67
CA TYR A 310 5.44 -0.36 -32.28
C TYR A 310 4.14 0.01 -31.61
N THR A 311 3.12 0.33 -32.40
CA THR A 311 1.84 0.83 -31.88
C THR A 311 0.69 -0.08 -32.26
N MET A 312 -0.36 -0.05 -31.45
CA MET A 312 -1.67 -0.61 -31.75
C MET A 312 -2.76 0.36 -31.36
N ASP A 313 -3.83 0.42 -32.16
CA ASP A 313 -5.01 1.23 -31.82
C ASP A 313 -5.81 0.56 -30.70
N VAL A 314 -6.42 1.41 -29.84
CA VAL A 314 -7.30 0.97 -28.76
C VAL A 314 -8.73 1.43 -29.08
N ASP A 315 -9.57 0.48 -29.49
CA ASP A 315 -10.94 0.77 -29.95
C ASP A 315 -11.94 0.94 -28.81
N THR A 316 -11.65 0.38 -27.64
CA THR A 316 -12.48 0.45 -26.43
C THR A 316 -11.61 0.71 -25.22
N ASP A 317 -12.17 1.35 -24.19
CA ASP A 317 -11.47 1.54 -22.91
C ASP A 317 -10.89 0.21 -22.44
N THR A 318 -9.59 0.19 -22.21
CA THR A 318 -8.83 -1.03 -21.88
C THR A 318 -8.09 -0.83 -20.57
N VAL A 319 -8.36 -1.66 -19.58
CA VAL A 319 -7.68 -1.63 -18.27
C VAL A 319 -6.54 -2.63 -18.26
N ILE A 320 -5.32 -2.13 -18.14
CA ILE A 320 -4.10 -2.93 -17.95
C ILE A 320 -3.96 -3.20 -16.46
N VAL A 321 -3.85 -4.47 -16.06
CA VAL A 321 -3.74 -4.88 -14.64
C VAL A 321 -2.62 -5.89 -14.48
N GLY A 322 -1.61 -5.54 -13.68
CA GLY A 322 -0.49 -6.44 -13.40
C GLY A 322 0.75 -6.15 -14.24
N THR A 323 1.52 -7.20 -14.52
CA THR A 323 2.85 -7.12 -15.14
C THR A 323 2.82 -7.46 -16.61
N THR A 324 3.14 -6.50 -17.47
CA THR A 324 3.36 -6.74 -18.90
C THR A 324 4.67 -7.52 -19.10
N LYS A 325 4.64 -8.53 -19.96
CA LYS A 325 5.81 -9.31 -20.37
C LYS A 325 6.18 -8.95 -21.80
N VAL A 326 7.43 -8.60 -22.02
CA VAL A 326 7.96 -8.30 -23.36
C VAL A 326 8.89 -9.43 -23.76
N HIS A 327 8.45 -10.22 -24.73
CA HIS A 327 9.24 -11.30 -25.32
C HIS A 327 10.10 -10.74 -26.43
N VAL A 328 11.40 -10.97 -26.36
CA VAL A 328 12.36 -10.45 -27.34
C VAL A 328 13.32 -11.55 -27.74
N LYS A 329 13.34 -11.90 -29.02
CA LYS A 329 14.35 -12.79 -29.56
C LYS A 329 15.46 -11.98 -30.22
N ALA A 330 16.58 -11.84 -29.54
CA ALA A 330 17.64 -10.92 -29.96
C ALA A 330 19.03 -11.52 -29.94
N THR A 331 19.90 -10.95 -30.74
CA THR A 331 21.34 -11.15 -30.69
C THR A 331 22.03 -9.87 -30.27
N PRO A 332 22.98 -9.92 -29.32
CA PRO A 332 23.72 -8.74 -28.90
C PRO A 332 24.69 -8.27 -30.00
N ILE A 333 25.05 -6.99 -29.90
CA ILE A 333 26.17 -6.36 -30.61
C ILE A 333 27.02 -5.72 -29.52
N GLN A 334 28.04 -6.43 -29.07
CA GLN A 334 28.77 -6.06 -27.86
C GLN A 334 29.67 -4.83 -28.08
N HIS A 335 30.19 -4.65 -29.31
CA HIS A 335 31.03 -3.53 -29.66
C HIS A 335 30.56 -2.91 -30.96
N LEU A 336 30.01 -1.71 -30.90
CA LEU A 336 29.74 -0.92 -32.10
C LEU A 336 31.02 -0.21 -32.55
N THR A 337 31.43 -0.37 -33.80
CA THR A 337 32.49 0.43 -34.38
C THR A 337 32.14 1.90 -34.31
N GLN A 338 32.96 2.71 -33.61
CA GLN A 338 32.71 4.14 -33.41
C GLN A 338 32.44 4.85 -34.73
N GLN A 339 31.23 5.33 -34.94
CA GLN A 339 31.00 6.54 -35.71
C GLN A 339 31.36 7.70 -34.76
N ALA A 340 32.16 8.64 -35.30
CA ALA A 340 32.81 9.73 -34.57
C ALA A 340 31.97 10.24 -33.38
N ALA A 341 32.56 10.17 -32.21
CA ALA A 341 31.96 10.64 -30.96
C ALA A 341 31.43 12.07 -31.13
N VAL A 342 30.17 12.27 -30.92
CA VAL A 342 29.61 13.58 -30.59
C VAL A 342 30.27 13.94 -29.27
N ALA A 343 31.02 15.03 -29.23
CA ALA A 343 31.74 15.50 -28.04
C ALA A 343 30.73 15.52 -26.87
N SER A 344 30.96 14.65 -25.90
CA SER A 344 30.17 14.66 -24.66
C SER A 344 30.49 15.99 -23.98
N ASP A 345 29.50 16.86 -23.89
CA ASP A 345 29.59 18.02 -23.02
C ASP A 345 29.71 17.46 -21.59
N GLU A 346 30.85 17.69 -20.95
CA GLU A 346 31.13 17.19 -19.59
C GLU A 346 30.15 17.68 -18.53
N ASN A 347 29.24 18.58 -18.89
CA ASN A 347 28.17 19.10 -18.02
C ASN A 347 26.85 18.32 -18.05
N THR A 348 26.71 17.32 -18.93
CA THR A 348 25.51 16.45 -18.97
C THR A 348 25.78 15.08 -18.37
N ARG A 349 26.36 15.02 -17.18
CA ARG A 349 26.27 13.82 -16.36
C ARG A 349 24.81 13.63 -16.00
N ALA A 350 24.25 12.51 -16.44
CA ALA A 350 22.98 12.03 -15.92
C ALA A 350 23.01 12.19 -14.39
N VAL A 351 22.03 12.87 -13.84
CA VAL A 351 21.85 12.95 -12.40
C VAL A 351 21.63 11.51 -11.99
N ALA A 352 22.65 10.88 -11.40
CA ALA A 352 22.46 9.59 -10.76
C ALA A 352 21.24 9.71 -9.86
N PRO A 353 20.38 8.68 -9.80
CA PRO A 353 19.27 8.69 -8.86
C PRO A 353 19.83 9.17 -7.52
N ARG A 354 19.15 10.13 -6.89
CA ARG A 354 19.61 10.93 -5.76
C ARG A 354 20.19 10.08 -4.63
N GLY A 355 21.41 9.61 -4.80
CA GLY A 355 22.21 8.92 -3.80
C GLY A 355 23.29 9.88 -3.28
N VAL A 356 23.59 9.82 -2.01
CA VAL A 356 24.78 10.48 -1.47
C VAL A 356 25.98 9.96 -2.24
N ASN A 357 26.79 10.86 -2.82
CA ASN A 357 28.01 10.47 -3.46
C ASN A 357 28.89 9.74 -2.44
N HIS A 358 29.24 8.48 -2.73
CA HIS A 358 30.04 7.64 -1.84
C HIS A 358 31.35 8.35 -1.42
N GLU A 359 32.01 9.01 -2.36
CA GLU A 359 33.22 9.79 -2.09
C GLU A 359 32.96 10.96 -1.14
N GLU A 360 31.85 11.67 -1.31
CA GLU A 360 31.47 12.77 -0.43
C GLU A 360 31.10 12.28 0.97
N ALA A 361 30.42 11.15 1.08
CA ALA A 361 30.09 10.51 2.34
C ALA A 361 31.35 10.01 3.05
N MET A 362 32.29 9.37 2.35
CA MET A 362 33.58 8.96 2.89
C MET A 362 34.46 10.15 3.31
N ASN A 363 34.50 11.21 2.51
CA ASN A 363 35.21 12.41 2.87
C ASN A 363 34.61 13.14 4.07
N SER A 364 33.30 13.03 4.26
CA SER A 364 32.60 13.55 5.45
C SER A 364 32.94 12.74 6.70
N LEU A 365 33.02 11.41 6.58
CA LEU A 365 33.47 10.51 7.64
C LEU A 365 34.93 10.78 8.02
N LYS A 366 35.83 10.93 7.05
CA LYS A 366 37.23 11.30 7.28
C LYS A 366 37.35 12.64 8.02
N ARG A 367 36.61 13.66 7.57
CA ARG A 367 36.60 14.98 8.21
C ARG A 367 36.06 14.93 9.64
N ALA A 368 35.01 14.15 9.88
CA ALA A 368 34.43 14.01 11.20
C ALA A 368 35.34 13.28 12.21
N ASN A 369 36.23 12.41 11.73
CA ASN A 369 37.13 11.62 12.55
C ASN A 369 38.54 12.24 12.69
N ASN A 370 38.84 13.38 12.07
CA ASN A 370 40.21 13.94 11.95
C ASN A 370 41.22 12.89 11.45
N ASP A 371 40.77 12.00 10.59
CA ASP A 371 41.57 10.87 10.13
C ASP A 371 42.10 11.18 8.74
N ASP A 372 43.40 11.46 8.66
CA ASP A 372 44.16 11.62 7.41
C ASP A 372 44.68 10.27 6.85
N SER A 373 44.32 9.14 7.49
CA SER A 373 44.74 7.84 6.98
C SER A 373 44.11 7.56 5.62
N ASP A 374 44.90 6.99 4.72
CA ASP A 374 44.51 6.47 3.41
C ASP A 374 43.52 5.28 3.59
N ILE A 375 42.30 5.57 4.02
CA ILE A 375 41.18 4.72 3.63
C ILE A 375 41.19 4.91 2.10
N ALA A 376 41.65 3.90 1.36
CA ALA A 376 41.57 3.90 -0.07
C ALA A 376 40.12 4.16 -0.43
N VAL A 377 39.79 5.42 -0.68
CA VAL A 377 38.57 5.79 -1.38
C VAL A 377 38.79 5.13 -2.72
N MET A 378 38.22 3.95 -2.90
CA MET A 378 38.02 3.46 -4.24
C MET A 378 37.26 4.61 -4.91
N SER A 379 37.97 5.32 -5.81
CA SER A 379 37.34 6.29 -6.68
C SER A 379 36.04 5.66 -7.11
N ALA A 380 35.00 6.46 -7.15
CA ALA A 380 33.76 6.09 -7.85
C ALA A 380 34.12 6.02 -9.37
N ASP A 381 35.07 5.21 -9.71
CA ASP A 381 35.09 4.51 -10.95
C ASP A 381 33.79 3.68 -10.86
N SER A 382 32.74 4.28 -11.37
CA SER A 382 31.60 3.53 -11.87
C SER A 382 32.23 2.56 -12.85
N GLY A 383 32.79 1.46 -12.29
CA GLY A 383 33.58 0.51 -13.05
C GLY A 383 32.79 0.21 -14.29
N SER A 384 33.42 0.35 -15.44
CA SER A 384 32.81 0.09 -16.74
C SER A 384 32.10 -1.25 -16.56
N ARG A 385 30.77 -1.21 -16.45
CA ARG A 385 30.02 -2.42 -16.34
C ARG A 385 30.01 -3.00 -17.72
N ASP A 386 30.49 -4.21 -17.84
CA ASP A 386 30.30 -5.04 -19.03
C ASP A 386 28.82 -5.42 -19.23
N ALA A 387 27.90 -4.82 -18.45
CA ALA A 387 26.47 -5.12 -18.51
C ALA A 387 25.81 -4.38 -19.67
N LEU A 388 25.13 -5.11 -20.52
CA LEU A 388 24.43 -4.61 -21.68
C LEU A 388 22.93 -4.56 -21.40
N MET A 389 22.40 -3.38 -21.08
CA MET A 389 21.00 -3.18 -20.75
C MET A 389 20.09 -3.30 -21.98
N MET A 390 19.00 -4.05 -21.84
CA MET A 390 17.82 -3.99 -22.67
C MET A 390 16.72 -3.32 -21.88
N SER A 391 16.08 -2.32 -22.46
CA SER A 391 15.00 -1.57 -21.84
C SER A 391 13.72 -1.61 -22.67
N ALA A 392 12.59 -1.57 -22.01
CA ALA A 392 11.29 -1.41 -22.66
C ALA A 392 10.37 -0.47 -21.86
N MET A 393 9.51 0.23 -22.60
CA MET A 393 8.41 1.05 -22.07
C MET A 393 7.11 0.63 -22.73
N LEU A 394 6.05 0.60 -21.95
CA LEU A 394 4.68 0.58 -22.43
C LEU A 394 4.09 1.97 -22.25
N ILE A 395 3.49 2.51 -23.31
CA ILE A 395 3.11 3.92 -23.38
C ILE A 395 1.68 4.05 -23.88
N ASP A 396 0.92 4.92 -23.24
CA ASP A 396 -0.34 5.44 -23.76
C ASP A 396 -0.06 6.69 -24.58
N MET A 397 -0.50 6.74 -25.82
CA MET A 397 -0.33 7.86 -26.75
C MET A 397 -1.69 8.37 -27.21
N SER A 398 -1.85 9.68 -27.26
CA SER A 398 -3.08 10.35 -27.66
C SER A 398 -2.80 11.51 -28.61
N ASP A 399 -3.76 11.80 -29.49
CA ASP A 399 -3.71 13.00 -30.33
C ASP A 399 -3.96 14.28 -29.51
N THR A 400 -4.52 14.15 -28.29
CA THR A 400 -4.71 15.24 -27.33
C THR A 400 -3.72 15.12 -26.19
N PRO A 401 -3.11 16.23 -25.76
CA PRO A 401 -2.16 16.20 -24.67
C PRO A 401 -2.76 15.63 -23.37
N PHE A 402 -1.96 14.83 -22.67
CA PHE A 402 -2.26 14.40 -21.31
C PHE A 402 -1.96 15.54 -20.34
N SER A 403 -2.88 15.78 -19.42
CA SER A 403 -2.61 16.59 -18.26
C SER A 403 -1.94 15.70 -17.21
N THR A 404 -0.61 15.74 -17.14
CA THR A 404 0.11 14.96 -16.12
C THR A 404 0.35 15.82 -14.90
N GLU A 405 -0.31 15.51 -13.82
CA GLU A 405 0.03 16.05 -12.51
C GLU A 405 1.32 15.36 -12.03
N ALA A 406 2.45 16.03 -12.19
CA ALA A 406 3.70 15.55 -11.64
C ALA A 406 3.82 15.99 -10.18
N LEU A 407 3.47 15.12 -9.25
CA LEU A 407 3.98 15.24 -7.88
C LEU A 407 5.44 14.84 -7.90
N ASP A 408 6.35 15.78 -7.62
CA ASP A 408 7.73 15.45 -7.31
C ASP A 408 7.75 14.52 -6.07
N ASP A 409 8.71 13.61 -6.00
CA ASP A 409 8.95 12.71 -4.86
C ASP A 409 9.02 13.43 -3.50
N TRP A 410 9.28 14.74 -3.51
CA TRP A 410 9.44 15.57 -2.34
C TRP A 410 8.25 16.49 -2.08
N GLY A 411 7.23 16.53 -2.96
CA GLY A 411 6.08 17.40 -2.83
C GLY A 411 6.49 18.89 -2.78
N TYR A 412 6.44 19.56 -3.90
CA TYR A 412 6.53 21.02 -3.95
C TYR A 412 5.13 21.62 -3.88
N PHE A 413 5.01 22.75 -3.22
CA PHE A 413 3.80 23.54 -3.22
C PHE A 413 4.12 25.00 -3.59
N ILE A 414 3.11 25.70 -4.11
CA ILE A 414 3.22 27.12 -4.50
C ILE A 414 2.38 27.93 -3.54
N GLU A 415 3.00 28.84 -2.81
CA GLU A 415 2.27 29.82 -1.98
C GLU A 415 1.34 30.69 -2.86
N GLU A 416 0.06 30.73 -2.51
CA GLU A 416 -0.95 31.44 -3.30
C GLU A 416 -0.71 32.95 -3.36
N GLU A 417 -0.20 33.55 -2.27
CA GLU A 417 0.03 34.98 -2.15
C GLU A 417 1.31 35.44 -2.84
N THR A 418 2.35 34.64 -2.83
CA THR A 418 3.69 35.05 -3.30
C THR A 418 4.12 34.38 -4.60
N GLY A 419 3.50 33.26 -4.96
CA GLY A 419 3.93 32.40 -6.05
C GLY A 419 5.26 31.68 -5.77
N ALA A 420 5.76 31.72 -4.52
CA ALA A 420 7.00 31.05 -4.16
C ALA A 420 6.82 29.54 -4.15
N VAL A 421 7.81 28.83 -4.72
CA VAL A 421 7.85 27.37 -4.71
C VAL A 421 8.58 26.92 -3.45
N ASN A 422 7.88 26.22 -2.58
CA ASN A 422 8.42 25.63 -1.36
C ASN A 422 8.27 24.11 -1.41
N TRP A 423 9.15 23.40 -0.70
CA TRP A 423 9.03 21.96 -0.59
C TRP A 423 8.34 21.56 0.73
N VAL A 424 7.64 20.44 0.72
CA VAL A 424 6.95 19.92 1.90
C VAL A 424 7.97 19.59 3.00
N GLY A 425 7.67 20.00 4.24
CA GLY A 425 8.60 19.92 5.36
C GLY A 425 9.33 21.25 5.63
N SER A 426 9.05 22.32 4.87
CA SER A 426 9.59 23.66 5.13
C SER A 426 8.91 24.38 6.31
N GLY A 427 7.77 23.87 6.78
CA GLY A 427 6.95 24.49 7.84
C GLY A 427 5.96 25.54 7.33
N ALA A 428 5.85 25.69 6.01
CA ALA A 428 4.90 26.60 5.36
C ALA A 428 3.64 25.88 4.83
N GLU A 429 3.52 24.58 5.08
CA GLU A 429 2.45 23.72 4.56
C GLU A 429 1.05 24.14 4.98
N ASP A 430 0.92 24.75 6.16
CA ASP A 430 -0.37 25.18 6.72
C ASP A 430 -1.04 26.30 5.92
N TYR A 431 -0.29 26.97 5.05
CA TYR A 431 -0.74 28.16 4.32
C TYR A 431 -0.77 27.99 2.80
N ALA A 432 -0.40 26.84 2.28
CA ALA A 432 -0.19 26.65 0.87
C ALA A 432 -1.31 25.84 0.18
N VAL A 433 -1.65 26.25 -1.04
CA VAL A 433 -2.41 25.43 -1.98
C VAL A 433 -1.40 24.58 -2.74
N ILE A 434 -1.50 23.26 -2.61
CA ILE A 434 -0.72 22.35 -3.45
C ILE A 434 -1.23 22.51 -4.89
N LYS A 435 -0.38 23.07 -5.75
CA LYS A 435 -0.62 23.08 -7.19
C LYS A 435 0.30 22.05 -7.83
N TYR A 436 -0.31 21.12 -8.51
CA TYR A 436 0.43 20.18 -9.34
C TYR A 436 0.95 20.92 -10.57
N GLN A 437 2.21 20.67 -10.93
CA GLN A 437 2.75 21.17 -12.18
C GLN A 437 2.17 20.33 -13.32
N GLN A 438 1.28 20.91 -14.10
CA GLN A 438 0.74 20.25 -15.29
C GLN A 438 1.77 20.36 -16.40
N THR A 439 2.27 19.23 -16.86
CA THR A 439 3.02 19.11 -18.12
C THR A 439 2.08 18.51 -19.16
N GLU A 440 1.82 19.26 -20.21
CA GLU A 440 1.03 18.75 -21.34
C GLU A 440 1.93 17.92 -22.26
N THR A 441 1.70 16.61 -22.29
CA THR A 441 2.38 15.68 -23.20
C THR A 441 1.35 14.85 -23.97
N ASN A 442 1.71 14.42 -25.16
CA ASN A 442 0.87 13.53 -26.00
C ASN A 442 1.08 12.05 -25.67
N TYR A 443 1.77 11.75 -24.60
CA TYR A 443 2.06 10.40 -24.14
C TYR A 443 2.11 10.29 -22.62
N LYS A 444 1.82 9.11 -22.12
CA LYS A 444 2.02 8.71 -20.72
C LYS A 444 2.76 7.39 -20.67
N VAL A 445 3.88 7.36 -19.98
CA VAL A 445 4.56 6.10 -19.68
C VAL A 445 3.76 5.33 -18.64
N ILE A 446 3.27 4.14 -19.02
CA ILE A 446 2.43 3.29 -18.18
C ILE A 446 3.30 2.39 -17.30
N ALA A 447 4.30 1.75 -17.92
CA ALA A 447 5.19 0.82 -17.26
C ALA A 447 6.55 0.75 -17.95
N GLN A 448 7.60 0.44 -17.20
CA GLN A 448 8.98 0.31 -17.67
C GLN A 448 9.61 -0.96 -17.14
N GLY A 449 10.63 -1.46 -17.84
CA GLY A 449 11.42 -2.60 -17.40
C GLY A 449 12.82 -2.60 -17.97
N TRP A 450 13.74 -3.26 -17.28
CA TRP A 450 15.16 -3.32 -17.60
C TRP A 450 15.73 -4.70 -17.33
N MET A 451 16.60 -5.19 -18.19
CA MET A 451 17.30 -6.45 -17.99
C MET A 451 18.71 -6.41 -18.56
N ASP A 452 19.59 -7.29 -18.10
CA ASP A 452 20.90 -7.53 -18.68
C ASP A 452 20.78 -8.55 -19.83
N LEU A 453 21.24 -8.19 -21.02
CA LEU A 453 21.33 -9.12 -22.16
C LEU A 453 22.14 -10.38 -21.82
N ALA A 454 23.09 -10.29 -20.89
CA ALA A 454 23.84 -11.45 -20.42
C ALA A 454 23.04 -12.37 -19.48
N ASN A 455 21.83 -12.00 -19.07
CA ASN A 455 20.97 -12.81 -18.19
C ASN A 455 19.65 -13.21 -18.88
N PRO A 456 19.66 -13.94 -20.00
CA PRO A 456 18.43 -14.27 -20.74
C PRO A 456 17.42 -15.11 -19.92
N GLY A 457 17.88 -15.81 -18.90
CA GLY A 457 17.02 -16.58 -18.00
C GLY A 457 16.47 -15.83 -16.77
N ALA A 458 16.71 -14.52 -16.67
CA ALA A 458 16.26 -13.74 -15.53
C ALA A 458 14.73 -13.67 -15.48
N GLY A 459 14.14 -14.01 -14.32
CA GLY A 459 12.71 -14.03 -14.07
C GLY A 459 12.19 -12.71 -13.48
N PHE A 460 10.89 -12.71 -13.16
CA PHE A 460 10.23 -11.55 -12.53
C PHE A 460 10.75 -11.27 -11.13
N ASP A 461 10.99 -12.29 -10.34
CA ASP A 461 11.51 -12.17 -8.99
C ASP A 461 12.87 -12.88 -8.83
N SER A 462 13.52 -12.60 -7.72
CA SER A 462 14.84 -13.16 -7.40
C SER A 462 14.82 -14.62 -6.94
N ASP A 463 13.65 -15.29 -6.95
CA ASP A 463 13.52 -16.67 -6.48
C ASP A 463 14.26 -17.67 -7.34
N SER A 464 14.46 -17.37 -8.60
CA SER A 464 15.32 -18.18 -9.45
C SER A 464 16.75 -17.65 -9.45
N ALA A 465 17.48 -17.93 -8.40
CA ALA A 465 18.90 -17.57 -8.30
C ALA A 465 19.76 -18.10 -9.46
N SER A 466 19.35 -19.21 -10.08
CA SER A 466 19.93 -19.72 -11.31
C SER A 466 19.58 -18.86 -12.53
N ALA A 467 18.50 -18.11 -12.48
CA ALA A 467 18.02 -17.27 -13.57
C ALA A 467 18.65 -15.85 -13.56
N VAL A 468 19.55 -15.56 -12.64
CA VAL A 468 20.28 -14.29 -12.55
C VAL A 468 21.79 -14.52 -12.65
N LYS A 469 22.17 -15.42 -13.55
CA LYS A 469 23.57 -15.72 -13.85
C LYS A 469 23.91 -15.28 -15.26
N LYS A 470 24.97 -14.50 -15.37
CA LYS A 470 25.50 -14.08 -16.66
C LYS A 470 25.97 -15.27 -17.48
N VAL A 471 25.60 -15.25 -18.76
CA VAL A 471 26.13 -16.14 -19.78
C VAL A 471 27.13 -15.36 -20.63
N GLU A 472 28.10 -16.07 -21.22
CA GLU A 472 28.98 -15.47 -22.21
C GLU A 472 28.20 -15.22 -23.50
N LEU A 473 28.01 -13.95 -23.84
CA LEU A 473 27.28 -13.52 -25.02
C LEU A 473 28.14 -13.77 -26.28
N GLN A 474 27.48 -14.13 -27.36
CA GLN A 474 28.08 -14.32 -28.67
C GLN A 474 27.30 -13.52 -29.71
N ASP A 475 27.99 -12.62 -30.40
CA ASP A 475 27.41 -11.84 -31.48
C ASP A 475 26.92 -12.77 -32.60
N GLY A 476 25.74 -12.50 -33.13
CA GLY A 476 25.08 -13.33 -34.12
C GLY A 476 24.31 -14.55 -33.58
N LYS A 477 24.49 -14.92 -32.30
CA LYS A 477 23.67 -15.94 -31.63
C LYS A 477 22.45 -15.26 -31.01
N TYR A 478 21.27 -15.79 -31.36
CA TYR A 478 20.00 -15.34 -30.82
C TYR A 478 19.73 -15.98 -29.46
N TYR A 479 19.22 -15.18 -28.53
CA TYR A 479 18.75 -15.57 -27.20
C TYR A 479 17.28 -15.16 -27.05
N ASP A 480 16.53 -15.92 -26.26
CA ASP A 480 15.16 -15.62 -25.93
C ASP A 480 15.14 -14.89 -24.58
N TYR A 481 14.57 -13.69 -24.58
CA TYR A 481 14.44 -12.83 -23.40
C TYR A 481 12.97 -12.66 -23.04
N THR A 482 12.69 -12.58 -21.74
CA THR A 482 11.40 -12.11 -21.22
C THR A 482 11.66 -10.96 -20.27
N LEU A 483 11.40 -9.74 -20.74
CA LEU A 483 11.54 -8.53 -19.95
C LEU A 483 10.19 -8.25 -19.26
N TYR A 484 10.20 -8.12 -17.94
CA TYR A 484 9.03 -7.82 -17.14
C TYR A 484 8.98 -6.34 -16.83
N LEU A 485 7.89 -5.67 -17.21
CA LEU A 485 7.67 -4.28 -16.85
C LEU A 485 7.14 -4.18 -15.42
N GLN A 486 7.23 -3.00 -14.83
CA GLN A 486 6.68 -2.74 -13.50
C GLN A 486 5.16 -2.96 -13.52
N PRO A 487 4.57 -3.63 -12.52
CA PRO A 487 3.14 -3.86 -12.46
C PRO A 487 2.37 -2.54 -12.33
N THR A 488 1.21 -2.48 -12.97
CA THR A 488 0.36 -1.30 -12.99
C THR A 488 -1.12 -1.65 -13.00
N HIS A 489 -1.96 -0.66 -12.68
CA HIS A 489 -3.38 -0.62 -13.02
C HIS A 489 -3.62 0.70 -13.75
N TYR A 490 -3.96 0.61 -15.04
CA TYR A 490 -4.04 1.77 -15.89
C TYR A 490 -5.10 1.60 -16.98
N THR A 491 -5.99 2.55 -17.11
CA THR A 491 -6.99 2.58 -18.17
C THR A 491 -6.48 3.37 -19.35
N VAL A 492 -6.32 2.71 -20.50
CA VAL A 492 -6.11 3.35 -21.80
C VAL A 492 -7.47 3.63 -22.43
N LYS A 493 -7.72 4.87 -22.84
CA LYS A 493 -9.01 5.28 -23.39
C LYS A 493 -9.18 4.85 -24.86
N ALA A 494 -10.41 4.61 -25.26
CA ALA A 494 -10.77 4.40 -26.67
C ALA A 494 -10.30 5.58 -27.52
N GLY A 495 -9.74 5.26 -28.69
CA GLY A 495 -9.16 6.25 -29.60
C GLY A 495 -7.71 6.58 -29.34
N HIS A 496 -7.11 6.09 -28.25
CA HIS A 496 -5.68 6.18 -27.99
C HIS A 496 -4.91 5.07 -28.71
N LYS A 497 -3.60 5.09 -28.58
CA LYS A 497 -2.70 4.04 -29.06
C LYS A 497 -1.86 3.53 -27.89
N LEU A 498 -1.74 2.20 -27.79
CA LEU A 498 -0.70 1.58 -27.00
C LEU A 498 0.58 1.50 -27.83
N ALA A 499 1.71 1.89 -27.25
CA ALA A 499 3.02 1.77 -27.87
C ALA A 499 3.98 0.94 -26.99
N LEU A 500 4.69 0.01 -27.62
CA LEU A 500 5.84 -0.68 -27.08
C LEU A 500 7.11 -0.02 -27.62
N VAL A 501 7.97 0.46 -26.71
CA VAL A 501 9.26 1.06 -27.07
C VAL A 501 10.37 0.16 -26.57
N LEU A 502 11.25 -0.27 -27.51
CA LEU A 502 12.43 -1.07 -27.22
C LEU A 502 13.68 -0.22 -27.47
N PHE A 503 14.58 -0.21 -26.52
CA PHE A 503 15.84 0.55 -26.59
C PHE A 503 16.93 -0.10 -25.73
N THR A 504 18.11 0.46 -25.74
CA THR A 504 19.26 -0.10 -25.00
C THR A 504 19.27 0.37 -23.56
N TYR A 505 20.14 1.31 -23.17
CA TYR A 505 20.22 1.75 -21.79
C TYR A 505 19.24 2.89 -21.49
N ASP A 506 18.77 2.91 -20.26
CA ASP A 506 17.96 4.01 -19.73
C ASP A 506 18.88 4.96 -18.94
N PRO A 507 19.09 6.19 -19.42
CA PRO A 507 20.00 7.15 -18.75
C PRO A 507 19.54 7.55 -17.34
N ASN A 508 18.27 7.37 -17.01
CA ASN A 508 17.76 7.60 -15.65
C ASN A 508 18.13 6.46 -14.70
N MET A 509 18.46 5.27 -15.23
CA MET A 509 18.68 4.07 -14.44
C MET A 509 20.14 3.64 -14.39
N ALA A 510 20.95 4.01 -15.39
CA ALA A 510 22.33 3.57 -15.45
C ALA A 510 23.22 4.56 -16.21
N SER A 511 24.53 4.53 -15.92
CA SER A 511 25.55 5.24 -16.68
C SER A 511 26.39 4.22 -17.44
N TYR A 512 26.59 4.41 -18.74
CA TYR A 512 27.41 3.55 -19.58
C TYR A 512 28.47 4.34 -20.33
N SER A 513 29.62 3.71 -20.56
CA SER A 513 30.75 4.27 -21.30
C SER A 513 30.97 3.63 -22.67
N GLU A 514 30.26 2.55 -23.00
CA GLU A 514 30.52 1.78 -24.22
C GLU A 514 29.32 1.77 -25.18
N ASN A 515 29.62 1.81 -26.48
CA ASN A 515 28.61 1.69 -27.53
C ASN A 515 28.30 0.23 -27.80
N TYR A 516 27.08 -0.17 -27.58
CA TYR A 516 26.56 -1.51 -27.84
C TYR A 516 25.17 -1.43 -28.47
N GLY A 517 24.62 -2.56 -28.82
CA GLY A 517 23.26 -2.68 -29.34
C GLY A 517 22.74 -4.09 -29.31
N TYR A 518 21.57 -4.29 -29.86
CA TYR A 518 21.07 -5.61 -30.16
C TYR A 518 20.16 -5.59 -31.39
N THR A 519 20.11 -6.72 -32.08
CA THR A 519 19.20 -6.94 -33.21
C THR A 519 18.19 -8.00 -32.84
N PHE A 520 16.91 -7.68 -32.95
CA PHE A 520 15.83 -8.61 -32.65
C PHE A 520 15.02 -8.99 -33.89
N GLN A 521 14.39 -10.17 -33.83
CA GLN A 521 13.49 -10.69 -34.85
C GLN A 521 12.08 -10.17 -34.59
N ASN A 522 11.50 -9.42 -35.52
CA ASN A 522 10.21 -8.75 -35.32
C ASN A 522 9.07 -9.74 -35.08
N ALA A 523 9.01 -10.83 -35.84
CA ALA A 523 7.96 -11.84 -35.72
C ALA A 523 7.95 -12.59 -34.36
N GLU A 524 9.11 -12.65 -33.69
CA GLU A 524 9.27 -13.30 -32.39
C GLU A 524 9.40 -12.32 -31.23
N THR A 525 9.10 -11.03 -31.49
CA THR A 525 9.16 -9.97 -30.50
C THR A 525 7.78 -9.33 -30.32
N TYR A 526 7.28 -9.34 -29.09
CA TYR A 526 5.93 -8.85 -28.78
C TYR A 526 5.76 -8.61 -27.27
N ALA A 527 4.79 -7.80 -26.92
CA ALA A 527 4.34 -7.66 -25.53
C ALA A 527 3.08 -8.49 -25.28
N GLU A 528 3.04 -9.18 -24.15
CA GLU A 528 1.86 -9.77 -23.53
C GLU A 528 1.39 -8.83 -22.41
N ILE A 529 0.29 -8.15 -22.65
CA ILE A 529 -0.26 -7.11 -21.78
C ILE A 529 -1.47 -7.69 -21.06
N PRO A 530 -1.42 -7.87 -19.74
CA PRO A 530 -2.57 -8.37 -18.98
C PRO A 530 -3.64 -7.29 -18.90
N VAL A 531 -4.86 -7.62 -19.30
CA VAL A 531 -5.98 -6.68 -19.31
C VAL A 531 -7.22 -7.28 -18.65
N ASN A 532 -8.05 -6.40 -18.08
CA ASN A 532 -9.37 -6.76 -17.60
C ASN A 532 -10.45 -6.37 -18.59
N SER A 533 -11.40 -7.29 -18.79
CA SER A 533 -12.61 -7.02 -19.55
C SER A 533 -13.59 -6.19 -18.75
N PHE A 534 -14.46 -5.45 -19.45
CA PHE A 534 -15.61 -4.76 -18.85
C PHE A 534 -16.89 -5.59 -19.04
N TYR A 535 -17.74 -5.57 -18.01
CA TYR A 535 -19.01 -6.28 -17.99
C TYR A 535 -20.14 -5.36 -17.54
N THR A 536 -21.33 -5.53 -18.13
CA THR A 536 -22.50 -4.76 -17.77
C THR A 536 -23.13 -5.33 -16.51
N LEU A 537 -23.30 -4.47 -15.50
CA LEU A 537 -24.05 -4.77 -14.27
C LEU A 537 -25.50 -4.31 -14.45
N ASN A 538 -26.43 -5.25 -14.36
CA ASN A 538 -27.84 -4.95 -14.24
C ASN A 538 -28.39 -5.48 -12.91
N TYR A 539 -29.26 -4.71 -12.27
CA TYR A 539 -29.94 -5.19 -11.09
C TYR A 539 -31.40 -4.70 -11.02
N SER A 540 -32.22 -5.48 -10.37
CA SER A 540 -33.65 -5.17 -10.22
C SER A 540 -34.19 -5.78 -8.92
N ALA A 541 -35.29 -5.20 -8.45
CA ALA A 541 -36.12 -5.82 -7.42
C ALA A 541 -37.25 -6.61 -8.09
N GLY A 542 -37.54 -7.78 -7.59
CA GLY A 542 -38.80 -8.47 -7.84
C GLY A 542 -39.97 -7.68 -7.25
N ALA A 543 -41.20 -8.16 -7.46
CA ALA A 543 -42.38 -7.54 -6.86
C ALA A 543 -42.30 -7.54 -5.33
N ASN A 544 -42.78 -6.47 -4.69
CA ASN A 544 -42.95 -6.32 -3.23
C ASN A 544 -41.63 -6.01 -2.47
N GLY A 545 -40.75 -5.24 -3.11
CA GLY A 545 -39.56 -4.71 -2.46
C GLY A 545 -38.74 -3.82 -3.41
N THR A 546 -37.64 -3.31 -2.89
CA THR A 546 -36.71 -2.44 -3.60
C THR A 546 -35.27 -2.96 -3.45
N VAL A 547 -34.40 -2.54 -4.37
CA VAL A 547 -32.96 -2.80 -4.30
C VAL A 547 -32.20 -1.49 -4.52
N THR A 548 -31.16 -1.30 -3.73
CA THR A 548 -30.17 -0.23 -3.91
C THR A 548 -28.78 -0.85 -4.07
N ALA A 549 -27.88 -0.15 -4.75
CA ALA A 549 -26.49 -0.57 -4.93
C ALA A 549 -25.56 0.63 -4.76
N ASP A 550 -24.30 0.36 -4.50
CA ASP A 550 -23.20 1.33 -4.48
C ASP A 550 -22.70 1.71 -5.88
N LYS A 551 -23.17 1.02 -6.91
CA LYS A 551 -22.90 1.29 -8.33
C LYS A 551 -24.22 1.48 -9.09
N GLU A 552 -24.17 2.24 -10.19
CA GLU A 552 -25.37 2.51 -11.01
C GLU A 552 -25.83 1.25 -11.76
N ASN A 553 -27.14 1.17 -12.01
CA ASN A 553 -27.72 0.12 -12.83
C ASN A 553 -27.37 0.34 -14.30
N GLY A 554 -26.82 -0.64 -14.97
CA GLY A 554 -26.29 -0.54 -16.34
C GLY A 554 -24.81 -0.13 -16.40
N ALA A 555 -24.14 0.06 -15.25
CA ALA A 555 -22.72 0.41 -15.21
C ALA A 555 -21.84 -0.62 -15.92
N GLN A 556 -20.80 -0.14 -16.59
CA GLN A 556 -19.70 -0.99 -17.05
C GLN A 556 -18.73 -1.22 -15.90
N MET A 557 -18.61 -2.45 -15.48
CA MET A 557 -17.79 -2.88 -14.36
C MET A 557 -16.57 -3.61 -14.85
N GLU A 558 -15.41 -3.22 -14.38
CA GLU A 558 -14.18 -3.97 -14.61
C GLU A 558 -14.30 -5.39 -14.03
N ALA A 559 -13.73 -6.39 -14.69
CA ALA A 559 -13.67 -7.76 -14.16
C ALA A 559 -13.08 -7.80 -12.74
N ASN A 560 -13.60 -8.69 -11.94
CA ASN A 560 -13.30 -8.81 -10.51
C ASN A 560 -13.76 -7.64 -9.62
N SER A 561 -14.39 -6.60 -10.17
CA SER A 561 -14.99 -5.52 -9.38
C SER A 561 -16.05 -6.04 -8.42
N LEU A 562 -16.12 -5.39 -7.28
CA LEU A 562 -17.11 -5.66 -6.26
C LEU A 562 -18.27 -4.67 -6.36
N VAL A 563 -19.48 -5.17 -6.16
CA VAL A 563 -20.69 -4.35 -6.02
C VAL A 563 -21.50 -4.84 -4.83
N THR A 564 -21.96 -3.92 -4.00
CA THR A 564 -22.79 -4.24 -2.84
C THR A 564 -24.23 -3.82 -3.09
N LEU A 565 -25.15 -4.78 -3.03
CA LEU A 565 -26.58 -4.56 -3.16
C LEU A 565 -27.28 -4.73 -1.82
N THR A 566 -28.28 -3.89 -1.59
CA THR A 566 -29.17 -3.99 -0.41
C THR A 566 -30.61 -4.09 -0.88
N ALA A 567 -31.25 -5.19 -0.52
CA ALA A 567 -32.68 -5.45 -0.75
C ALA A 567 -33.50 -4.99 0.46
N THR A 568 -34.61 -4.32 0.19
CA THR A 568 -35.56 -3.91 1.23
C THR A 568 -36.95 -4.41 0.85
N ALA A 569 -37.54 -5.27 1.67
CA ALA A 569 -38.88 -5.83 1.46
C ALA A 569 -39.96 -4.80 1.82
N ASP A 570 -41.06 -4.78 1.06
CA ASP A 570 -42.24 -4.01 1.38
C ASP A 570 -42.95 -4.59 2.63
N SER A 571 -43.84 -3.79 3.24
CA SER A 571 -44.61 -4.22 4.41
C SER A 571 -45.43 -5.48 4.11
N GLY A 572 -45.26 -6.52 4.90
CA GLY A 572 -45.92 -7.82 4.72
C GLY A 572 -45.16 -8.82 3.85
N TYR A 573 -43.92 -8.49 3.46
CA TYR A 573 -43.05 -9.38 2.71
C TYR A 573 -41.69 -9.54 3.41
N ASP A 574 -41.01 -10.64 3.11
CA ASP A 574 -39.66 -10.94 3.55
C ASP A 574 -38.75 -11.06 2.33
N PHE A 575 -37.48 -10.64 2.50
CA PHE A 575 -36.45 -10.95 1.51
C PHE A 575 -36.25 -12.48 1.45
N SER A 576 -36.38 -13.08 0.28
CA SER A 576 -36.28 -14.53 0.09
C SER A 576 -34.97 -15.00 -0.53
N GLY A 577 -34.16 -14.11 -1.11
CA GLY A 577 -32.86 -14.45 -1.71
C GLY A 577 -32.54 -13.63 -2.95
N TRP A 578 -31.34 -13.83 -3.45
CA TRP A 578 -30.84 -13.24 -4.67
C TRP A 578 -30.91 -14.24 -5.83
N THR A 579 -31.09 -13.74 -7.04
CA THR A 579 -30.90 -14.49 -8.28
C THR A 579 -29.83 -13.76 -9.11
N VAL A 580 -28.81 -14.49 -9.55
CA VAL A 580 -27.74 -13.96 -10.41
C VAL A 580 -27.76 -14.73 -11.74
N ASN A 581 -27.98 -14.02 -12.84
CA ASN A 581 -28.09 -14.62 -14.20
C ASN A 581 -29.08 -15.80 -14.28
N GLY A 582 -30.17 -15.72 -13.47
CA GLY A 582 -31.20 -16.74 -13.40
C GLY A 582 -30.98 -17.83 -12.34
N GLU A 583 -29.80 -17.91 -11.75
CA GLU A 583 -29.46 -18.89 -10.72
C GLU A 583 -29.62 -18.31 -9.30
N ALA A 584 -30.19 -19.11 -8.39
CA ALA A 584 -30.38 -18.70 -7.00
C ALA A 584 -29.02 -18.62 -6.26
N VAL A 585 -28.82 -17.53 -5.51
CA VAL A 585 -27.62 -17.31 -4.72
C VAL A 585 -28.00 -17.03 -3.28
N GLU A 586 -27.41 -17.78 -2.35
CA GLU A 586 -27.61 -17.57 -0.92
C GLU A 586 -26.95 -16.29 -0.42
N GLY A 587 -27.53 -15.70 0.61
CA GLY A 587 -26.97 -14.53 1.30
C GLY A 587 -28.04 -13.71 2.00
N GLY A 588 -27.62 -12.75 2.83
CA GLY A 588 -28.52 -11.80 3.50
C GLY A 588 -29.07 -10.73 2.55
N ALA A 589 -29.97 -9.91 3.04
CA ALA A 589 -30.57 -8.81 2.28
C ALA A 589 -29.52 -7.77 1.79
N THR A 590 -28.41 -7.63 2.47
CA THR A 590 -27.23 -6.90 1.97
C THR A 590 -26.17 -7.93 1.60
N LYS A 591 -25.66 -7.85 0.37
CA LYS A 591 -24.66 -8.78 -0.15
C LYS A 591 -23.74 -8.10 -1.17
N THR A 592 -22.46 -8.41 -1.08
CA THR A 592 -21.45 -8.02 -2.07
C THR A 592 -21.29 -9.15 -3.10
N PHE A 593 -21.24 -8.78 -4.37
CA PHE A 593 -21.06 -9.66 -5.51
C PHE A 593 -19.78 -9.29 -6.26
N THR A 594 -19.10 -10.29 -6.82
CA THR A 594 -17.95 -10.10 -7.71
C THR A 594 -18.43 -10.19 -9.16
N ILE A 595 -18.02 -9.27 -10.01
CA ILE A 595 -18.44 -9.17 -11.41
C ILE A 595 -17.36 -9.82 -12.30
N ASN A 596 -17.66 -10.98 -12.88
CA ASN A 596 -16.76 -11.73 -13.77
C ASN A 596 -17.43 -12.08 -15.11
N GLY A 597 -18.45 -11.32 -15.51
CA GLY A 597 -19.24 -11.49 -16.72
C GLY A 597 -20.40 -10.52 -16.70
N ASN A 598 -21.08 -10.34 -17.84
CA ASN A 598 -22.34 -9.58 -17.87
C ASN A 598 -23.30 -10.17 -16.84
N THR A 599 -23.65 -9.37 -15.84
CA THR A 599 -24.33 -9.82 -14.63
C THR A 599 -25.69 -9.15 -14.48
N THR A 600 -26.71 -9.96 -14.24
CA THR A 600 -28.04 -9.49 -13.89
C THR A 600 -28.40 -10.05 -12.51
N ILE A 601 -28.62 -9.15 -11.53
CA ILE A 601 -28.92 -9.50 -10.15
C ILE A 601 -30.37 -9.11 -9.84
N THR A 602 -31.15 -10.03 -9.29
CA THR A 602 -32.53 -9.75 -8.88
C THR A 602 -32.72 -10.08 -7.41
N ALA A 603 -33.23 -9.12 -6.65
CA ALA A 603 -33.69 -9.34 -5.28
C ALA A 603 -35.09 -9.97 -5.30
N ASN A 604 -35.30 -11.08 -4.61
CA ASN A 604 -36.59 -11.77 -4.55
C ASN A 604 -37.23 -11.60 -3.18
N PHE A 605 -38.59 -11.54 -3.17
CA PHE A 605 -39.37 -11.34 -1.97
C PHE A 605 -40.53 -12.33 -1.93
N THR A 606 -40.91 -12.80 -0.74
CA THR A 606 -42.04 -13.67 -0.51
C THR A 606 -42.99 -13.04 0.49
N VAL A 607 -44.25 -13.39 0.41
CA VAL A 607 -45.25 -12.95 1.39
C VAL A 607 -44.81 -13.38 2.79
N HIS A 608 -44.81 -12.45 3.70
CA HIS A 608 -44.59 -12.76 5.11
C HIS A 608 -45.69 -13.74 5.58
N HIS A 609 -45.36 -15.03 5.58
CA HIS A 609 -46.29 -16.02 6.11
C HIS A 609 -46.30 -15.93 7.63
N SER A 610 -47.22 -15.14 8.17
CA SER A 610 -47.71 -15.40 9.52
C SER A 610 -48.46 -16.72 9.45
N SER A 611 -47.83 -17.81 9.83
CA SER A 611 -48.44 -19.13 9.86
C SER A 611 -49.59 -19.12 10.86
N SER A 612 -50.82 -18.92 10.34
CA SER A 612 -52.04 -19.21 11.06
C SER A 612 -52.53 -20.59 10.61
N GLY A 613 -52.29 -21.58 11.43
CA GLY A 613 -53.21 -22.72 11.56
C GLY A 613 -52.78 -24.07 11.00
N GLY A 614 -52.48 -25.00 11.87
CA GLY A 614 -52.94 -26.37 11.81
C GLY A 614 -51.90 -27.48 11.64
N GLY A 615 -51.50 -28.09 12.76
CA GLY A 615 -51.13 -29.51 12.78
C GLY A 615 -49.71 -29.88 13.28
N SER A 616 -49.62 -30.05 14.59
CA SER A 616 -48.76 -30.99 15.35
C SER A 616 -47.32 -31.24 14.93
N SER A 617 -46.36 -30.59 15.59
CA SER A 617 -45.52 -31.18 16.66
C SER A 617 -44.51 -30.16 17.19
N SER A 618 -44.69 -29.84 18.47
CA SER A 618 -43.79 -29.36 19.50
C SER A 618 -42.50 -28.62 19.10
N GLY A 619 -42.67 -27.33 19.05
CA GLY A 619 -41.59 -26.33 19.17
C GLY A 619 -42.25 -24.95 19.17
N SER A 620 -43.04 -24.63 20.26
CA SER A 620 -43.73 -23.34 20.37
C SER A 620 -42.72 -22.19 20.32
N SER A 621 -42.60 -21.52 19.16
CA SER A 621 -41.92 -20.23 19.07
C SER A 621 -42.87 -19.17 19.63
N THR A 622 -42.37 -18.34 20.54
CA THR A 622 -43.15 -17.33 21.23
C THR A 622 -42.66 -15.93 20.92
N THR A 623 -43.57 -14.97 20.91
CA THR A 623 -43.35 -13.59 20.47
C THR A 623 -42.39 -12.84 21.42
N VAL A 624 -41.46 -12.14 20.85
CA VAL A 624 -40.61 -11.11 21.51
C VAL A 624 -41.09 -9.74 21.03
N SER A 625 -41.45 -8.87 21.95
CA SER A 625 -41.93 -7.52 21.64
C SER A 625 -41.12 -6.46 22.41
N ALA A 626 -40.90 -5.29 21.82
CA ALA A 626 -40.31 -4.14 22.51
C ALA A 626 -41.38 -3.10 22.83
N SER A 627 -41.27 -2.48 24.00
CA SER A 627 -42.04 -1.31 24.38
C SER A 627 -41.52 -0.08 23.66
N LYS A 628 -42.40 0.81 23.20
CA LYS A 628 -42.02 2.10 22.65
C LYS A 628 -41.37 2.98 23.72
N SER A 629 -40.35 3.73 23.34
CA SER A 629 -39.75 4.75 24.17
C SER A 629 -39.46 6.01 23.34
N ASP A 630 -39.72 7.18 23.89
CA ASP A 630 -39.60 8.47 23.22
C ASP A 630 -38.13 8.93 23.10
N ASN A 631 -37.22 8.38 23.92
CA ASN A 631 -35.86 8.83 24.10
C ASN A 631 -34.78 7.85 23.56
N GLY A 632 -35.22 6.91 22.75
CA GLY A 632 -34.32 5.93 22.11
C GLY A 632 -35.11 4.89 21.30
N SER A 633 -34.40 3.99 20.67
CA SER A 633 -34.97 2.89 19.88
C SER A 633 -34.43 1.54 20.34
N VAL A 634 -35.26 0.51 20.12
CA VAL A 634 -34.89 -0.89 20.35
C VAL A 634 -35.20 -1.68 19.09
N SER A 635 -34.22 -2.45 18.63
CA SER A 635 -34.41 -3.46 17.60
C SER A 635 -34.10 -4.85 18.17
N ILE A 636 -34.82 -5.85 17.69
CA ILE A 636 -34.73 -7.24 18.15
C ILE A 636 -34.45 -8.09 16.91
N ASP A 637 -33.45 -8.94 16.96
CA ASP A 637 -33.03 -9.80 15.83
C ASP A 637 -34.10 -10.86 15.49
N LYS A 638 -34.92 -11.26 16.46
CA LYS A 638 -35.97 -12.27 16.29
C LYS A 638 -37.24 -11.83 17.03
N THR A 639 -38.29 -11.46 16.31
CA THR A 639 -39.60 -11.12 16.87
C THR A 639 -40.37 -12.35 17.36
N SER A 640 -39.87 -13.55 17.04
CA SER A 640 -40.38 -14.84 17.52
C SER A 640 -39.21 -15.81 17.67
N ALA A 641 -39.15 -16.50 18.81
CA ALA A 641 -38.07 -17.43 19.13
C ALA A 641 -38.60 -18.63 19.95
N SER A 642 -37.96 -19.78 19.78
CA SER A 642 -38.26 -20.98 20.56
C SER A 642 -37.56 -20.92 21.92
N LYS A 643 -38.12 -21.53 22.94
CA LYS A 643 -37.50 -21.70 24.26
C LYS A 643 -36.06 -22.20 24.15
N GLY A 644 -35.15 -21.54 24.84
CA GLY A 644 -33.73 -21.86 24.82
C GLY A 644 -32.91 -21.15 23.70
N SER A 645 -33.58 -20.52 22.74
CA SER A 645 -32.86 -19.75 21.69
C SER A 645 -32.31 -18.47 22.26
N THR A 646 -31.15 -18.05 21.77
CA THR A 646 -30.59 -16.73 22.06
C THR A 646 -31.25 -15.67 21.18
N VAL A 647 -31.68 -14.58 21.80
CA VAL A 647 -32.23 -13.39 21.15
C VAL A 647 -31.33 -12.21 21.42
N THR A 648 -31.04 -11.42 20.37
CA THR A 648 -30.24 -10.21 20.47
C THR A 648 -31.11 -8.97 20.42
N VAL A 649 -30.88 -8.07 21.36
CA VAL A 649 -31.55 -6.77 21.48
C VAL A 649 -30.52 -5.69 21.24
N THR A 650 -30.76 -4.80 20.30
CA THR A 650 -29.93 -3.62 20.08
C THR A 650 -30.66 -2.38 20.53
N VAL A 651 -30.07 -1.62 21.43
CA VAL A 651 -30.64 -0.39 22.01
C VAL A 651 -29.82 0.79 21.56
N LYS A 652 -30.46 1.83 21.02
CA LYS A 652 -29.84 3.09 20.64
C LYS A 652 -30.56 4.24 21.35
N ALA A 653 -29.83 4.96 22.22
CA ALA A 653 -30.36 6.18 22.83
C ALA A 653 -30.41 7.31 21.79
N LYS A 654 -31.35 8.24 21.97
CA LYS A 654 -31.41 9.50 21.22
C LYS A 654 -30.35 10.47 21.75
N ASP A 655 -29.90 11.40 20.89
CA ASP A 655 -28.91 12.41 21.28
C ASP A 655 -29.37 13.17 22.55
N GLY A 656 -28.48 13.27 23.52
CA GLY A 656 -28.75 13.83 24.83
C GLY A 656 -29.42 12.88 25.85
N TYR A 657 -29.52 11.60 25.52
CA TYR A 657 -30.03 10.56 26.42
C TYR A 657 -29.06 9.37 26.47
N LYS A 658 -29.11 8.63 27.59
CA LYS A 658 -28.43 7.34 27.74
C LYS A 658 -29.40 6.27 28.25
N LEU A 659 -29.09 5.02 27.96
CA LEU A 659 -29.83 3.89 28.52
C LEU A 659 -29.60 3.86 30.04
N ASP A 660 -30.68 3.95 30.78
CA ASP A 660 -30.67 3.79 32.25
C ASP A 660 -30.78 2.32 32.61
N LYS A 661 -31.78 1.65 32.03
CA LYS A 661 -32.08 0.25 32.32
C LYS A 661 -32.70 -0.44 31.12
N LEU A 662 -32.28 -1.68 30.86
CA LEU A 662 -32.96 -2.61 29.96
C LEU A 662 -33.60 -3.74 30.80
N THR A 663 -34.92 -3.80 30.81
CA THR A 663 -35.66 -4.86 31.52
C THR A 663 -36.32 -5.77 30.50
N ILE A 664 -36.12 -7.06 30.64
CA ILE A 664 -36.81 -8.10 29.84
C ILE A 664 -37.67 -8.94 30.78
N THR A 665 -38.96 -9.06 30.45
CA THR A 665 -39.92 -9.80 31.29
C THR A 665 -40.63 -10.87 30.49
N ASP A 666 -40.89 -12.02 31.13
CA ASP A 666 -41.71 -13.08 30.58
C ASP A 666 -43.23 -12.76 30.68
N ALA A 667 -44.07 -13.63 30.15
CA ALA A 667 -45.53 -13.45 30.17
C ALA A 667 -46.15 -13.42 31.59
N LYS A 668 -45.40 -13.82 32.61
CA LYS A 668 -45.80 -13.80 34.03
C LYS A 668 -45.22 -12.60 34.78
N GLY A 669 -44.53 -11.70 34.08
CA GLY A 669 -43.89 -10.54 34.66
C GLY A 669 -42.56 -10.82 35.38
N LYS A 670 -41.99 -12.04 35.27
CA LYS A 670 -40.69 -12.38 35.83
C LYS A 670 -39.58 -11.86 34.94
N THR A 671 -38.58 -11.26 35.55
CA THR A 671 -37.36 -10.76 34.84
C THR A 671 -36.56 -11.91 34.25
N VAL A 672 -36.12 -11.74 33.01
CA VAL A 672 -35.21 -12.63 32.27
C VAL A 672 -33.82 -12.05 32.34
N ASP A 673 -32.83 -12.89 32.63
CA ASP A 673 -31.42 -12.47 32.71
C ASP A 673 -30.91 -11.98 31.35
N VAL A 674 -30.21 -10.85 31.37
CA VAL A 674 -29.69 -10.16 30.20
C VAL A 674 -28.16 -10.09 30.29
N THR A 675 -27.49 -10.47 29.22
CA THR A 675 -26.03 -10.31 29.09
C THR A 675 -25.74 -9.12 28.22
N ASP A 676 -25.00 -8.14 28.73
CA ASP A 676 -24.48 -7.02 27.96
C ASP A 676 -23.29 -7.50 27.08
N LYS A 677 -23.32 -7.17 25.79
CA LYS A 677 -22.30 -7.48 24.78
C LYS A 677 -21.53 -6.26 24.33
N GLY A 678 -21.76 -5.11 24.98
CA GLY A 678 -21.18 -3.83 24.58
C GLY A 678 -21.88 -3.18 23.36
N ASN A 679 -21.55 -1.91 23.11
CA ASN A 679 -22.07 -1.14 21.98
C ASN A 679 -23.62 -1.14 21.84
N GLY A 680 -24.33 -1.13 22.98
CA GLY A 680 -25.78 -1.14 22.99
C GLY A 680 -26.41 -2.47 22.58
N LYS A 681 -25.64 -3.55 22.48
CA LYS A 681 -26.12 -4.91 22.18
C LYS A 681 -26.25 -5.75 23.46
N TYR A 682 -27.40 -6.43 23.61
CA TYR A 682 -27.72 -7.26 24.74
C TYR A 682 -28.27 -8.61 24.24
N THR A 683 -27.99 -9.68 24.95
CA THR A 683 -28.51 -11.00 24.62
C THR A 683 -29.26 -11.61 25.81
N PHE A 684 -30.30 -12.37 25.54
CA PHE A 684 -30.98 -13.19 26.52
C PHE A 684 -31.38 -14.54 25.94
N THR A 685 -31.58 -15.51 26.82
CA THR A 685 -32.10 -16.83 26.43
C THR A 685 -33.63 -16.81 26.53
N MET A 686 -34.30 -17.18 25.45
CA MET A 686 -35.75 -17.16 25.36
C MET A 686 -36.41 -18.12 26.39
N PRO A 687 -37.23 -17.63 27.32
CA PRO A 687 -38.00 -18.47 28.26
C PRO A 687 -39.21 -19.11 27.57
N GLU A 688 -39.97 -19.80 28.32
CA GLU A 688 -41.29 -20.30 27.86
C GLU A 688 -42.31 -19.17 27.90
N GLY A 689 -42.91 -18.84 26.75
CA GLY A 689 -43.95 -17.81 26.65
C GLY A 689 -43.45 -16.49 26.10
N LYS A 690 -44.38 -15.56 25.91
CA LYS A 690 -44.14 -14.22 25.38
C LYS A 690 -43.12 -13.43 26.22
N VAL A 691 -42.23 -12.68 25.56
CA VAL A 691 -41.28 -11.81 26.22
C VAL A 691 -41.48 -10.35 25.79
N THR A 692 -41.36 -9.43 26.76
CA THR A 692 -41.42 -8.00 26.53
C THR A 692 -40.07 -7.36 26.91
N VAL A 693 -39.52 -6.61 26.01
CA VAL A 693 -38.25 -5.84 26.18
C VAL A 693 -38.63 -4.38 26.45
N THR A 694 -38.23 -3.85 27.60
CA THR A 694 -38.56 -2.48 28.03
C THR A 694 -37.28 -1.71 28.33
N PRO A 695 -36.86 -0.77 27.47
CA PRO A 695 -35.76 0.13 27.76
C PRO A 695 -36.26 1.35 28.56
N THR A 696 -35.45 1.85 29.46
CA THR A 696 -35.63 3.16 30.10
C THR A 696 -34.43 4.03 29.74
N PHE A 697 -34.71 5.25 29.33
CA PHE A 697 -33.67 6.22 29.00
C PHE A 697 -33.77 7.41 29.95
N VAL A 698 -32.64 7.91 30.39
CA VAL A 698 -32.53 9.14 31.17
C VAL A 698 -31.77 10.18 30.38
N ALA A 699 -32.04 11.45 30.64
CA ALA A 699 -31.21 12.50 30.07
C ALA A 699 -29.76 12.20 30.43
N ASP A 700 -28.89 12.20 29.44
CA ASP A 700 -27.45 12.09 29.65
C ASP A 700 -26.96 13.45 30.16
N ASN A 701 -27.29 13.73 31.42
CA ASN A 701 -26.67 14.79 32.18
C ASN A 701 -25.26 14.29 32.46
N GLY A 702 -24.43 14.19 31.36
CA GLY A 702 -23.03 13.89 31.48
C GLY A 702 -22.50 14.64 32.69
N SER A 703 -21.85 13.94 33.58
CA SER A 703 -21.26 14.46 34.81
C SER A 703 -20.88 15.91 34.57
N GLN A 704 -21.61 16.84 35.15
CA GLN A 704 -21.25 18.26 35.14
C GLN A 704 -19.93 18.36 35.87
N THR A 705 -18.83 18.05 35.20
CA THR A 705 -17.57 18.67 35.51
C THR A 705 -17.82 20.12 35.17
N GLU A 706 -17.79 20.98 36.23
CA GLU A 706 -17.88 22.42 36.14
C GLU A 706 -17.13 22.87 34.89
N ASN A 707 -17.75 23.76 34.09
CA ASN A 707 -17.14 24.43 32.96
C ASN A 707 -15.81 25.04 33.41
N LYS A 708 -14.72 24.28 33.29
CA LYS A 708 -13.41 24.70 33.73
C LYS A 708 -12.88 25.66 32.68
N SER A 709 -13.08 26.94 32.92
CA SER A 709 -12.54 28.01 32.09
C SER A 709 -11.08 28.21 32.48
N TYR A 710 -10.18 28.16 31.53
CA TYR A 710 -8.76 28.40 31.74
C TYR A 710 -8.42 29.84 31.33
N SER A 711 -7.68 30.56 32.17
CA SER A 711 -7.33 31.96 31.96
C SER A 711 -6.36 32.19 30.79
N ASP A 712 -5.69 31.13 30.36
CA ASP A 712 -4.71 31.11 29.25
C ASP A 712 -5.25 30.48 27.96
N VAL A 713 -6.57 30.26 27.88
CA VAL A 713 -7.27 29.81 26.68
C VAL A 713 -8.38 30.78 26.35
N LYS A 714 -8.27 31.50 25.23
CA LYS A 714 -9.25 32.50 24.80
C LYS A 714 -10.22 31.91 23.78
N THR A 715 -11.46 32.40 23.82
CA THR A 715 -12.44 32.11 22.79
C THR A 715 -11.92 32.67 21.44
N GLY A 716 -11.59 31.81 20.52
CA GLY A 716 -10.98 32.18 19.22
C GLY A 716 -9.54 31.69 19.04
N ASP A 717 -8.89 31.17 20.08
CA ASP A 717 -7.64 30.46 19.92
C ASP A 717 -7.91 29.17 19.12
N TRP A 718 -7.05 28.85 18.17
CA TRP A 718 -7.25 27.67 17.28
C TRP A 718 -7.36 26.33 18.04
N TYR A 719 -6.84 26.26 19.25
CA TYR A 719 -6.90 25.10 20.14
C TYR A 719 -8.04 25.15 21.16
N ALA A 720 -8.86 26.20 21.20
CA ALA A 720 -9.85 26.40 22.26
C ALA A 720 -10.88 25.29 22.35
N ASP A 721 -11.41 24.85 21.20
CA ASP A 721 -12.38 23.75 21.12
C ASP A 721 -11.76 22.40 21.50
N ALA A 722 -10.50 22.17 21.12
CA ALA A 722 -9.76 20.97 21.50
C ALA A 722 -9.50 20.93 23.02
N VAL A 723 -9.09 22.05 23.62
CA VAL A 723 -8.92 22.16 25.07
C VAL A 723 -10.23 21.92 25.80
N LYS A 724 -11.31 22.52 25.31
CA LYS A 724 -12.65 22.30 25.87
C LYS A 724 -13.02 20.81 25.80
N TYR A 725 -12.84 20.17 24.65
CA TYR A 725 -13.16 18.76 24.45
C TYR A 725 -12.39 17.85 25.42
N VAL A 726 -11.05 17.99 25.48
CA VAL A 726 -10.24 17.11 26.34
C VAL A 726 -10.49 17.34 27.83
N SER A 727 -10.87 18.56 28.21
CA SER A 727 -11.24 18.88 29.59
C SER A 727 -12.62 18.34 29.96
N ASP A 728 -13.61 18.53 29.09
CA ASP A 728 -14.99 18.01 29.28
C ASP A 728 -15.02 16.49 29.34
N LYS A 729 -14.12 15.82 28.60
CA LYS A 729 -13.95 14.36 28.62
C LYS A 729 -13.04 13.86 29.74
N GLY A 730 -12.44 14.76 30.51
CA GLY A 730 -11.51 14.39 31.59
C GLY A 730 -10.19 13.79 31.09
N LEU A 731 -9.89 13.94 29.81
CA LEU A 731 -8.66 13.42 29.19
C LEU A 731 -7.44 14.22 29.66
N MET A 732 -7.58 15.54 29.77
CA MET A 732 -6.57 16.46 30.28
C MET A 732 -7.20 17.46 31.27
N SER A 733 -6.48 17.83 32.31
CA SER A 733 -7.00 18.71 33.38
C SER A 733 -6.24 20.04 33.55
N GLY A 734 -5.33 20.36 32.63
CA GLY A 734 -4.46 21.52 32.74
C GLY A 734 -3.32 21.36 33.76
N THR A 735 -2.49 22.37 33.87
CA THR A 735 -1.29 22.38 34.71
C THR A 735 -1.47 23.10 36.06
N GLY A 736 -2.66 23.64 36.30
CA GLY A 736 -3.00 24.39 37.54
C GLY A 736 -4.50 24.52 37.73
N SER A 737 -4.90 25.32 38.72
CA SER A 737 -6.33 25.52 39.03
C SER A 737 -7.09 26.25 37.91
N ASP A 738 -6.42 27.12 37.18
CA ASP A 738 -7.01 28.02 36.17
C ASP A 738 -6.19 28.12 34.87
N LYS A 739 -5.18 27.26 34.67
CA LYS A 739 -4.33 27.24 33.48
C LYS A 739 -4.27 25.88 32.82
N PHE A 740 -4.43 25.88 31.52
CA PHE A 740 -4.27 24.67 30.68
C PHE A 740 -2.82 24.51 30.17
N ALA A 741 -2.12 25.61 29.96
CA ALA A 741 -0.78 25.71 29.39
C ALA A 741 -0.65 25.08 27.97
N PRO A 742 -1.45 25.55 27.00
CA PRO A 742 -1.53 24.91 25.67
C PRO A 742 -0.21 24.94 24.88
N SER A 743 0.66 25.92 25.19
CA SER A 743 1.99 26.06 24.56
C SER A 743 3.13 25.36 25.34
N ALA A 744 2.83 24.65 26.43
CA ALA A 744 3.85 23.95 27.20
C ALA A 744 4.25 22.65 26.52
N THR A 745 5.55 22.31 26.62
CA THR A 745 6.06 21.01 26.14
C THR A 745 5.38 19.85 26.86
N THR A 746 4.82 18.93 26.10
CA THR A 746 4.21 17.71 26.63
C THR A 746 5.26 16.61 26.72
N THR A 747 5.42 16.01 27.90
CA THR A 747 6.31 14.86 28.04
C THR A 747 5.69 13.62 27.39
N ARG A 748 6.52 12.65 27.00
CA ARG A 748 6.05 11.34 26.49
C ARG A 748 5.10 10.66 27.49
N ALA A 749 5.37 10.76 28.80
CA ALA A 749 4.51 10.22 29.83
C ALA A 749 3.14 10.89 29.87
N MET A 750 3.06 12.22 29.69
CA MET A 750 1.79 12.96 29.61
C MET A 750 0.99 12.54 28.40
N LEU A 751 1.63 12.43 27.23
CA LEU A 751 0.97 11.98 26.00
C LEU A 751 0.40 10.56 26.17
N MET A 752 1.18 9.64 26.73
CA MET A 752 0.74 8.25 26.98
C MET A 752 -0.40 8.19 28.00
N THR A 753 -0.40 9.08 29.01
CA THR A 753 -1.48 9.18 30.01
C THR A 753 -2.78 9.65 29.35
N VAL A 754 -2.72 10.58 28.42
CA VAL A 754 -3.89 11.05 27.65
C VAL A 754 -4.43 9.94 26.77
N LEU A 755 -3.55 9.27 26.01
CA LEU A 755 -3.93 8.12 25.15
C LEU A 755 -4.53 6.96 25.94
N ALA A 756 -4.09 6.74 27.18
CA ALA A 756 -4.67 5.70 28.06
C ALA A 756 -6.06 6.08 28.61
N ARG A 757 -6.47 7.35 28.51
CA ARG A 757 -7.80 7.83 28.93
C ARG A 757 -8.79 7.98 27.76
N CYS A 758 -8.27 7.97 26.52
CA CYS A 758 -9.08 7.92 25.31
C CYS A 758 -9.57 6.49 25.04
#